data_c27597797da6ba9a15cf1c2edbdceab4
#
_entry.id   c27597797da6ba9a15cf1c2edbdceab4
#
_cell.length_a   1.000
_cell.length_b   1.000
_cell.length_c   1.000
_cell.angle_alpha   90.00
_cell.angle_beta   90.00
_cell.angle_gamma   90.00
#
_symmetry.space_group_name_H-M   'P 1'
#
loop_
_entity.id
_entity.type
_entity.pdbx_description
1 polymer ?
#
loop_
_entity_poly.entity_id
_entity_poly.type
_entity_poly.pdbx_seq_one_letter_code
_entity_poly.pdbx_strand_id
1 'polypeptide(L)'
;MSGSQNRFCCNIIYRLGLNIVMLLTLLLSMLLFAGSFLTTCYADNMETQQVLLRPDNPLWNLLELAGFGLLFCGCLYLYKKIGEKFRRGLLVFTLTFVFGLGILLILFGRTVPAADALSVYNAAAEWILGNTDIIHPTVSYLSYYPQQIGLMAFLELLLRIWNLTGLSVPAWHFIKLVYVCLLCGAIWFQYLSLQYLWPENYKKISCCYLVLICCNLPMIMYSSFVYGEIPSFAALSVGCYLLLRLLGGVSPGGSYRDNVSPGDSSPDSSYRDNVSRNDAPSVTAYDYVPRMLRQILFTGFGSILFLTLSVMLRKNSLIPVIAVLLVLLFEALRPGRNGKMRLGLLIMAVCLAVTSVSVLPLTQKIYEKKAGNTLSSGVTAMSYLAMGMQEASRGCGWYNGFNIDTYDTAGMDTALANEISRLAIDERLAYFLEHPGYTADFYLHKHLSQWADGTYASRQATLATYGGRSAFFKEVYEGSLSGGYIEWCNAWQNVLYLGVLVFCIGSLKKRRESRAAGHMDGRTADRIVGHTTRHTADQMADQLDADQLGADRHGADRHGTDRHGTDRLGADRHGADRHGADRHGADRLYVYVGLIAVLGGFLFHTFWEANSRYIFSYSLLLMPYCGAGVYTGICRIRDGVRSRFH
;
A
#
# COMPACT_ATOMS: atom_id res chain seq x y z
N MET A 1 -38.37 1.95 0.77
CA MET A 1 -37.66 0.77 0.22
C MET A 1 -37.38 -0.21 1.37
N SER A 2 -37.77 -1.49 1.21
CA SER A 2 -37.61 -2.48 2.30
C SER A 2 -36.13 -2.74 2.59
N GLY A 3 -35.79 -3.09 3.82
CA GLY A 3 -34.41 -3.32 4.26
C GLY A 3 -33.68 -4.44 3.47
N SER A 4 -34.40 -5.29 2.75
CA SER A 4 -33.86 -6.32 1.87
C SER A 4 -33.34 -5.75 0.54
N GLN A 5 -34.06 -4.80 -0.07
CA GLN A 5 -33.64 -4.12 -1.29
C GLN A 5 -32.37 -3.28 -1.08
N ASN A 6 -32.26 -2.56 0.05
CA ASN A 6 -31.06 -1.80 0.37
C ASN A 6 -29.84 -2.71 0.56
N ARG A 7 -29.99 -3.89 1.19
CA ARG A 7 -28.89 -4.86 1.34
C ARG A 7 -28.45 -5.45 -0.01
N PHE A 8 -29.39 -5.67 -0.92
CA PHE A 8 -29.13 -6.19 -2.26
C PHE A 8 -28.33 -5.17 -3.11
N CYS A 9 -28.77 -3.90 -3.14
CA CYS A 9 -28.07 -2.83 -3.85
C CYS A 9 -26.64 -2.60 -3.31
N CYS A 10 -26.46 -2.54 -1.98
CA CYS A 10 -25.13 -2.38 -1.38
C CYS A 10 -24.18 -3.54 -1.74
N ASN A 11 -24.69 -4.77 -1.82
CA ASN A 11 -23.87 -5.93 -2.23
C ASN A 11 -23.42 -5.85 -3.69
N ILE A 12 -24.30 -5.41 -4.59
CA ILE A 12 -23.97 -5.22 -6.01
C ILE A 12 -22.90 -4.15 -6.16
N ILE A 13 -23.08 -2.98 -5.54
CA ILE A 13 -22.13 -1.86 -5.62
C ILE A 13 -20.76 -2.28 -5.09
N TYR A 14 -20.69 -2.92 -3.93
CA TYR A 14 -19.43 -3.40 -3.33
C TYR A 14 -18.71 -4.39 -4.25
N ARG A 15 -19.43 -5.38 -4.79
CA ARG A 15 -18.85 -6.40 -5.69
C ARG A 15 -18.42 -5.81 -7.04
N LEU A 16 -19.18 -4.87 -7.59
CA LEU A 16 -18.84 -4.16 -8.82
C LEU A 16 -17.56 -3.34 -8.63
N GLY A 17 -17.48 -2.52 -7.57
CA GLY A 17 -16.30 -1.74 -7.24
C GLY A 17 -15.05 -2.60 -7.09
N LEU A 18 -15.15 -3.72 -6.38
CA LEU A 18 -14.03 -4.65 -6.21
C LEU A 18 -13.61 -5.28 -7.56
N ASN A 19 -14.55 -5.63 -8.45
CA ASN A 19 -14.24 -6.16 -9.78
C ASN A 19 -13.54 -5.12 -10.67
N ILE A 20 -14.01 -3.87 -10.65
CA ILE A 20 -13.40 -2.75 -11.39
C ILE A 20 -11.98 -2.54 -10.92
N VAL A 21 -11.75 -2.43 -9.60
CA VAL A 21 -10.40 -2.28 -9.04
C VAL A 21 -9.48 -3.42 -9.48
N MET A 22 -9.95 -4.67 -9.41
CA MET A 22 -9.14 -5.83 -9.80
C MET A 22 -8.82 -5.86 -11.30
N LEU A 23 -9.77 -5.48 -12.16
CA LEU A 23 -9.54 -5.40 -13.60
C LEU A 23 -8.55 -4.28 -13.94
N LEU A 24 -8.78 -3.08 -13.42
CA LEU A 24 -7.91 -1.93 -13.67
C LEU A 24 -6.49 -2.15 -13.15
N THR A 25 -6.34 -2.75 -11.96
CA THR A 25 -5.01 -3.07 -11.42
C THR A 25 -4.31 -4.20 -12.20
N LEU A 26 -5.05 -5.17 -12.73
CA LEU A 26 -4.49 -6.17 -13.65
C LEU A 26 -3.97 -5.51 -14.93
N LEU A 27 -4.79 -4.68 -15.59
CA LEU A 27 -4.39 -3.98 -16.82
C LEU A 27 -3.18 -3.08 -16.57
N LEU A 28 -3.19 -2.31 -15.46
CA LEU A 28 -2.07 -1.48 -15.08
C LEU A 28 -0.80 -2.30 -14.83
N SER A 29 -0.89 -3.40 -14.08
CA SER A 29 0.29 -4.25 -13.81
C SER A 29 0.85 -4.92 -15.06
N MET A 30 -0.01 -5.27 -16.03
CA MET A 30 0.46 -5.74 -17.36
C MET A 30 1.21 -4.64 -18.12
N LEU A 31 0.67 -3.43 -18.13
CA LEU A 31 1.27 -2.28 -18.79
C LEU A 31 2.64 -1.94 -18.18
N LEU A 32 2.70 -1.83 -16.85
CA LEU A 32 3.93 -1.52 -16.13
C LEU A 32 4.99 -2.59 -16.32
N PHE A 33 4.61 -3.86 -16.24
CA PHE A 33 5.55 -4.97 -16.47
C PHE A 33 6.05 -4.98 -17.91
N ALA A 34 5.18 -4.84 -18.90
CA ALA A 34 5.60 -4.81 -20.31
C ALA A 34 6.53 -3.61 -20.59
N GLY A 35 6.19 -2.43 -20.05
CA GLY A 35 7.02 -1.22 -20.21
C GLY A 35 8.42 -1.40 -19.63
N SER A 36 8.55 -1.82 -18.38
CA SER A 36 9.84 -1.99 -17.71
C SER A 36 10.64 -3.19 -18.22
N PHE A 37 9.96 -4.25 -18.72
CA PHE A 37 10.62 -5.44 -19.27
C PHE A 37 11.19 -5.23 -20.66
N LEU A 38 10.60 -4.32 -21.44
CA LEU A 38 11.03 -4.04 -22.82
C LEU A 38 11.93 -2.81 -22.93
N THR A 39 11.91 -1.94 -21.91
CA THR A 39 12.58 -0.64 -21.98
C THR A 39 13.10 -0.24 -20.59
N THR A 40 14.39 0.06 -20.52
CA THR A 40 14.99 0.74 -19.35
C THR A 40 15.01 2.24 -19.60
N CYS A 41 14.52 2.98 -18.62
CA CYS A 41 14.63 4.41 -18.55
C CYS A 41 15.73 4.83 -17.57
N TYR A 42 16.54 5.80 -17.91
CA TYR A 42 17.54 6.38 -17.02
C TYR A 42 17.91 7.80 -17.45
N ALA A 43 18.48 8.60 -16.56
CA ALA A 43 19.04 9.89 -16.92
C ALA A 43 20.47 9.71 -17.43
N ASP A 44 20.76 10.19 -18.63
CA ASP A 44 22.07 10.10 -19.27
C ASP A 44 23.09 10.97 -18.53
N ASN A 45 22.75 12.24 -18.34
CA ASN A 45 23.57 13.20 -17.64
C ASN A 45 22.92 13.60 -16.31
N MET A 46 23.71 13.55 -15.22
CA MET A 46 23.22 13.88 -13.88
C MET A 46 22.90 15.39 -13.73
N GLU A 47 23.53 16.27 -14.50
CA GLU A 47 23.28 17.71 -14.47
C GLU A 47 22.05 18.10 -15.29
N THR A 48 21.98 17.68 -16.56
CA THR A 48 20.87 18.00 -17.46
C THR A 48 19.61 17.19 -17.14
N GLN A 49 19.77 16.02 -16.53
CA GLN A 49 18.70 15.07 -16.21
C GLN A 49 17.88 14.66 -17.45
N GLN A 50 18.52 14.68 -18.64
CA GLN A 50 17.89 14.19 -19.86
C GLN A 50 17.58 12.70 -19.73
N VAL A 51 16.33 12.36 -19.97
CA VAL A 51 15.81 11.01 -19.85
C VAL A 51 16.02 10.26 -21.17
N LEU A 52 16.74 9.14 -21.11
CA LEU A 52 16.92 8.24 -22.22
C LEU A 52 16.10 6.97 -22.01
N LEU A 53 15.50 6.51 -23.11
CA LEU A 53 14.80 5.22 -23.20
C LEU A 53 15.66 4.27 -24.02
N ARG A 54 16.08 3.17 -23.42
CA ARG A 54 16.88 2.12 -24.07
C ARG A 54 16.04 0.86 -24.19
N PRO A 55 15.86 0.31 -25.41
CA PRO A 55 15.27 -1.01 -25.56
C PRO A 55 16.14 -2.07 -24.88
N ASP A 56 15.51 -2.97 -24.14
CA ASP A 56 16.19 -4.01 -23.41
C ASP A 56 16.25 -5.32 -24.18
N ASN A 57 17.21 -6.16 -23.81
CA ASN A 57 17.27 -7.54 -24.29
C ASN A 57 16.36 -8.43 -23.43
N PRO A 58 15.23 -8.94 -23.97
CA PRO A 58 14.30 -9.76 -23.19
C PRO A 58 14.92 -11.04 -22.62
N LEU A 59 15.93 -11.62 -23.26
CA LEU A 59 16.61 -12.81 -22.76
C LEU A 59 17.42 -12.50 -21.50
N TRP A 60 18.07 -11.33 -21.46
CA TRP A 60 18.80 -10.88 -20.28
C TRP A 60 17.84 -10.64 -19.10
N ASN A 61 16.75 -9.92 -19.33
CA ASN A 61 15.73 -9.70 -18.31
C ASN A 61 15.10 -11.00 -17.79
N LEU A 62 14.93 -12.02 -18.65
CA LEU A 62 14.49 -13.34 -18.22
C LEU A 62 15.52 -14.05 -17.32
N LEU A 63 16.81 -13.92 -17.58
CA LEU A 63 17.87 -14.47 -16.74
C LEU A 63 17.90 -13.80 -15.37
N GLU A 64 17.75 -12.48 -15.32
CA GLU A 64 17.66 -11.72 -14.07
C GLU A 64 16.42 -12.12 -13.25
N LEU A 65 15.26 -12.21 -13.87
CA LEU A 65 14.04 -12.73 -13.25
C LEU A 65 14.21 -14.15 -12.71
N ALA A 66 14.91 -15.02 -13.45
CA ALA A 66 15.22 -16.37 -12.98
C ALA A 66 16.17 -16.35 -11.78
N GLY A 67 17.19 -15.47 -11.77
CA GLY A 67 18.08 -15.25 -10.63
C GLY A 67 17.34 -14.83 -9.36
N PHE A 68 16.46 -13.83 -9.48
CA PHE A 68 15.57 -13.44 -8.36
C PHE A 68 14.62 -14.57 -7.96
N GLY A 69 14.09 -15.34 -8.92
CA GLY A 69 13.26 -16.51 -8.67
C GLY A 69 13.99 -17.55 -7.83
N LEU A 70 15.24 -17.85 -8.13
CA LEU A 70 16.10 -18.75 -7.35
C LEU A 70 16.35 -18.21 -5.95
N LEU A 71 16.60 -16.91 -5.80
CA LEU A 71 16.77 -16.25 -4.50
C LEU A 71 15.53 -16.42 -3.61
N PHE A 72 14.32 -16.20 -4.15
CA PHE A 72 13.07 -16.40 -3.41
C PHE A 72 12.82 -17.88 -3.09
N CYS A 73 13.08 -18.79 -4.02
CA CYS A 73 12.98 -20.23 -3.77
C CYS A 73 13.91 -20.68 -2.64
N GLY A 74 15.17 -20.22 -2.66
CA GLY A 74 16.15 -20.46 -1.60
C GLY A 74 15.69 -19.93 -0.24
N CYS A 75 15.18 -18.70 -0.21
CA CYS A 75 14.63 -18.08 0.99
C CYS A 75 13.44 -18.90 1.58
N LEU A 76 12.48 -19.30 0.74
CA LEU A 76 11.33 -20.10 1.14
C LEU A 76 11.73 -21.53 1.57
N TYR A 77 12.76 -22.11 0.93
CA TYR A 77 13.33 -23.39 1.33
C TYR A 77 13.96 -23.30 2.73
N LEU A 78 14.76 -22.27 2.99
CA LEU A 78 15.35 -22.03 4.31
C LEU A 78 14.26 -21.79 5.37
N TYR A 79 13.22 -21.02 5.04
CA TYR A 79 12.07 -20.87 5.92
C TYR A 79 11.38 -22.20 6.22
N LYS A 80 11.20 -23.08 5.21
CA LYS A 80 10.62 -24.42 5.41
C LYS A 80 11.49 -25.28 6.33
N LYS A 81 12.82 -25.18 6.25
CA LYS A 81 13.79 -25.97 7.04
C LYS A 81 13.94 -25.48 8.48
N ILE A 82 14.00 -24.15 8.69
CA ILE A 82 14.38 -23.52 9.97
C ILE A 82 13.14 -22.92 10.68
N GLY A 83 12.08 -22.59 9.95
CA GLY A 83 10.83 -22.09 10.50
C GLY A 83 10.89 -20.63 10.98
N GLU A 84 10.23 -20.34 12.09
CA GLU A 84 10.08 -19.00 12.63
C GLU A 84 11.41 -18.32 13.04
N LYS A 85 12.41 -19.10 13.43
CA LYS A 85 13.75 -18.58 13.75
C LYS A 85 14.38 -17.91 12.53
N PHE A 86 14.27 -18.54 11.34
CA PHE A 86 14.75 -17.96 10.09
C PHE A 86 14.03 -16.65 9.76
N ARG A 87 12.69 -16.62 9.83
CA ARG A 87 11.91 -15.41 9.52
C ARG A 87 12.26 -14.24 10.43
N ARG A 88 12.38 -14.50 11.75
CA ARG A 88 12.81 -13.48 12.73
C ARG A 88 14.24 -13.01 12.46
N GLY A 89 15.15 -13.93 12.18
CA GLY A 89 16.53 -13.62 11.81
C GLY A 89 16.61 -12.79 10.53
N LEU A 90 15.83 -13.15 9.50
CA LEU A 90 15.76 -12.38 8.25
C LEU A 90 15.22 -10.96 8.47
N LEU A 91 14.23 -10.77 9.35
CA LEU A 91 13.73 -9.44 9.70
C LEU A 91 14.82 -8.60 10.38
N VAL A 92 15.50 -9.15 11.39
CA VAL A 92 16.59 -8.45 12.07
C VAL A 92 17.72 -8.13 11.08
N PHE A 93 18.11 -9.10 10.25
CA PHE A 93 19.10 -8.88 9.19
C PHE A 93 18.69 -7.75 8.26
N THR A 94 17.46 -7.76 7.75
CA THR A 94 16.95 -6.72 6.83
C THR A 94 17.02 -5.32 7.46
N LEU A 95 16.53 -5.17 8.69
CA LEU A 95 16.55 -3.87 9.36
C LEU A 95 17.99 -3.41 9.65
N THR A 96 18.87 -4.30 10.11
CA THR A 96 20.29 -3.99 10.36
C THR A 96 21.01 -3.67 9.05
N PHE A 97 20.71 -4.37 7.96
CA PHE A 97 21.29 -4.13 6.64
C PHE A 97 20.89 -2.74 6.10
N VAL A 98 19.58 -2.41 6.13
CA VAL A 98 19.08 -1.10 5.70
C VAL A 98 19.67 0.02 6.55
N PHE A 99 19.69 -0.16 7.88
CA PHE A 99 20.28 0.80 8.80
C PHE A 99 21.78 0.98 8.55
N GLY A 100 22.53 -0.11 8.43
CA GLY A 100 23.97 -0.10 8.17
C GLY A 100 24.35 0.58 6.86
N LEU A 101 23.65 0.22 5.75
CA LEU A 101 23.86 0.90 4.47
C LEU A 101 23.47 2.39 4.52
N GLY A 102 22.40 2.74 5.24
CA GLY A 102 22.03 4.13 5.48
C GLY A 102 23.15 4.91 6.20
N ILE A 103 23.77 4.33 7.22
CA ILE A 103 24.94 4.92 7.90
C ILE A 103 26.13 5.05 6.96
N LEU A 104 26.43 4.03 6.15
CA LEU A 104 27.52 4.10 5.16
C LEU A 104 27.27 5.21 4.13
N LEU A 105 26.03 5.42 3.68
CA LEU A 105 25.68 6.53 2.81
C LEU A 105 25.87 7.90 3.48
N ILE A 106 25.57 8.03 4.78
CA ILE A 106 25.81 9.26 5.52
C ILE A 106 27.31 9.57 5.60
N LEU A 107 28.13 8.58 5.95
CA LEU A 107 29.55 8.75 6.19
C LEU A 107 30.36 8.91 4.88
N PHE A 108 30.05 8.12 3.87
CA PHE A 108 30.84 8.00 2.64
C PHE A 108 30.19 8.58 1.39
N GLY A 109 28.86 8.64 1.34
CA GLY A 109 28.11 9.31 0.27
C GLY A 109 28.19 10.83 0.36
N ARG A 110 28.29 11.36 1.58
CA ARG A 110 28.48 12.80 1.89
C ARG A 110 27.51 13.73 1.18
N THR A 111 26.28 13.24 0.94
CA THR A 111 25.24 14.04 0.26
C THR A 111 24.83 15.23 1.14
N VAL A 112 24.44 16.34 0.48
CA VAL A 112 23.87 17.52 1.14
C VAL A 112 22.53 17.85 0.52
N PRO A 113 21.65 18.58 1.21
CA PRO A 113 20.43 19.13 0.58
C PRO A 113 20.82 19.99 -0.64
N ALA A 114 20.03 19.91 -1.73
CA ALA A 114 20.22 20.70 -2.93
C ALA A 114 18.84 21.05 -3.53
N ALA A 115 18.78 22.03 -4.40
CA ALA A 115 17.56 22.52 -5.07
C ALA A 115 16.43 22.72 -4.04
N ASP A 116 15.24 22.22 -4.31
CA ASP A 116 14.06 22.34 -3.42
C ASP A 116 14.35 21.88 -1.98
N ALA A 117 15.11 20.78 -1.82
CA ALA A 117 15.45 20.26 -0.50
C ALA A 117 16.31 21.26 0.30
N LEU A 118 17.24 21.96 -0.36
CA LEU A 118 18.04 23.00 0.25
C LEU A 118 17.18 24.22 0.61
N SER A 119 16.28 24.63 -0.27
CA SER A 119 15.41 25.77 -0.03
C SER A 119 14.51 25.57 1.18
N VAL A 120 13.90 24.39 1.33
CA VAL A 120 13.07 24.08 2.50
C VAL A 120 13.91 23.94 3.77
N TYR A 121 15.12 23.32 3.67
CA TYR A 121 16.04 23.21 4.79
C TYR A 121 16.49 24.59 5.28
N ASN A 122 16.89 25.49 4.37
CA ASN A 122 17.30 26.86 4.69
C ASN A 122 16.14 27.65 5.29
N ALA A 123 14.94 27.55 4.75
CA ALA A 123 13.75 28.20 5.32
C ALA A 123 13.53 27.77 6.79
N ALA A 124 13.67 26.50 7.10
CA ALA A 124 13.58 26.02 8.48
C ALA A 124 14.72 26.53 9.37
N ALA A 125 15.95 26.59 8.86
CA ALA A 125 17.11 27.08 9.60
C ALA A 125 17.04 28.59 9.87
N GLU A 126 16.67 29.39 8.87
CA GLU A 126 16.47 30.83 8.96
C GLU A 126 15.34 31.19 9.94
N TRP A 127 14.23 30.43 9.91
CA TRP A 127 13.13 30.60 10.87
C TRP A 127 13.59 30.44 12.32
N ILE A 128 14.45 29.47 12.60
CA ILE A 128 15.02 29.25 13.95
C ILE A 128 15.90 30.41 14.38
N LEU A 129 16.59 31.05 13.44
CA LEU A 129 17.44 32.24 13.66
C LEU A 129 16.60 33.53 13.82
N GLY A 130 15.28 33.46 13.69
CA GLY A 130 14.36 34.60 13.84
C GLY A 130 14.10 35.38 12.55
N ASN A 131 14.57 34.89 11.39
CA ASN A 131 14.23 35.50 10.11
C ASN A 131 12.80 35.18 9.72
N THR A 132 11.92 36.16 9.81
CA THR A 132 10.50 36.05 9.44
C THR A 132 10.21 36.34 7.94
N ASP A 133 11.19 36.84 7.20
CA ASP A 133 11.03 37.20 5.78
C ASP A 133 10.84 35.97 4.87
N ILE A 134 11.13 34.78 5.39
CA ILE A 134 10.78 33.52 4.72
C ILE A 134 9.26 33.35 4.52
N ILE A 135 8.44 34.03 5.32
CA ILE A 135 6.99 34.15 5.18
C ILE A 135 6.69 35.49 4.55
N HIS A 136 6.83 35.58 3.22
CA HIS A 136 6.61 36.75 2.45
C HIS A 136 5.84 36.41 1.16
N PRO A 137 4.96 37.28 0.64
CA PRO A 137 4.13 36.96 -0.51
C PRO A 137 4.92 36.81 -1.84
N THR A 138 6.12 37.41 -1.96
CA THR A 138 6.80 37.52 -3.27
C THR A 138 8.30 37.19 -3.28
N VAL A 139 8.98 37.09 -2.13
CA VAL A 139 10.46 37.04 -2.09
C VAL A 139 11.01 35.65 -1.76
N SER A 140 10.22 34.79 -1.14
CA SER A 140 10.72 33.52 -0.60
C SER A 140 10.38 32.31 -1.48
N TYR A 141 11.13 31.22 -1.32
CA TYR A 141 10.78 29.92 -1.91
C TYR A 141 9.34 29.49 -1.57
N LEU A 142 8.88 29.80 -0.35
CA LEU A 142 7.53 29.46 0.11
C LEU A 142 6.45 30.31 -0.57
N SER A 143 6.78 31.47 -1.16
CA SER A 143 5.82 32.26 -1.95
C SER A 143 5.45 31.54 -3.26
N TYR A 144 6.34 30.72 -3.81
CA TYR A 144 6.06 29.85 -4.97
C TYR A 144 5.44 28.53 -4.55
N TYR A 145 5.90 27.96 -3.43
CA TYR A 145 5.55 26.60 -2.99
C TYR A 145 5.05 26.57 -1.53
N PRO A 146 3.92 27.24 -1.21
CA PRO A 146 3.41 27.32 0.16
C PRO A 146 3.06 25.95 0.77
N GLN A 147 2.81 24.94 -0.06
CA GLN A 147 2.58 23.56 0.40
C GLN A 147 3.80 22.91 1.07
N GLN A 148 4.99 23.48 0.92
CA GLN A 148 6.21 22.98 1.59
C GLN A 148 6.32 23.42 3.05
N ILE A 149 5.40 24.28 3.52
CA ILE A 149 5.37 24.75 4.92
C ILE A 149 5.29 23.60 5.92
N GLY A 150 4.62 22.49 5.57
CA GLY A 150 4.51 21.32 6.43
C GLY A 150 5.83 20.58 6.59
N LEU A 151 6.61 20.45 5.51
CA LEU A 151 7.94 19.87 5.55
C LEU A 151 8.91 20.80 6.28
N MET A 152 8.83 22.12 6.03
CA MET A 152 9.60 23.12 6.77
C MET A 152 9.36 23.00 8.28
N ALA A 153 8.11 22.89 8.73
CA ALA A 153 7.77 22.75 10.14
C ALA A 153 8.37 21.47 10.76
N PHE A 154 8.40 20.38 10.01
CA PHE A 154 9.05 19.14 10.45
C PHE A 154 10.57 19.29 10.55
N LEU A 155 11.21 19.92 9.56
CA LEU A 155 12.65 20.18 9.60
C LEU A 155 13.00 21.18 10.71
N GLU A 156 12.19 22.21 10.97
CA GLU A 156 12.33 23.10 12.14
C GLU A 156 12.36 22.29 13.43
N LEU A 157 11.41 21.37 13.62
CA LEU A 157 11.39 20.50 14.81
C LEU A 157 12.70 19.72 14.96
N LEU A 158 13.20 19.10 13.89
CA LEU A 158 14.43 18.32 13.91
C LEU A 158 15.67 19.20 14.17
N LEU A 159 15.73 20.40 13.59
CA LEU A 159 16.81 21.35 13.83
C LEU A 159 16.79 21.89 15.26
N ARG A 160 15.63 22.12 15.86
CA ARG A 160 15.52 22.48 17.29
C ARG A 160 16.01 21.36 18.19
N ILE A 161 15.63 20.10 17.90
CA ILE A 161 16.16 18.94 18.62
C ILE A 161 17.68 18.85 18.46
N TRP A 162 18.17 19.03 17.23
CA TRP A 162 19.60 19.05 16.95
C TRP A 162 20.35 20.09 17.80
N ASN A 163 19.88 21.33 17.84
CA ASN A 163 20.48 22.40 18.64
C ASN A 163 20.53 22.06 20.11
N LEU A 164 19.59 21.31 20.67
CA LEU A 164 19.59 20.84 22.05
C LEU A 164 20.65 19.79 22.33
N THR A 165 21.12 19.06 21.31
CA THR A 165 22.14 18.00 21.49
C THR A 165 23.55 18.53 21.70
N GLY A 166 23.85 19.76 21.29
CA GLY A 166 25.18 20.37 21.34
C GLY A 166 26.22 19.68 20.46
N LEU A 167 25.86 18.79 19.56
CA LEU A 167 26.76 18.07 18.68
C LEU A 167 27.39 19.01 17.64
N SER A 168 28.67 18.86 17.34
CA SER A 168 29.43 19.69 16.39
C SER A 168 29.35 19.23 14.93
N VAL A 169 28.64 18.11 14.63
CA VAL A 169 28.47 17.63 13.26
C VAL A 169 27.35 18.40 12.53
N PRO A 170 27.40 18.56 11.20
CA PRO A 170 26.33 19.26 10.46
C PRO A 170 24.94 18.68 10.70
N ALA A 171 23.93 19.55 10.88
CA ALA A 171 22.57 19.15 11.22
C ALA A 171 21.93 18.19 10.20
N TRP A 172 22.27 18.28 8.91
CA TRP A 172 21.76 17.36 7.89
C TRP A 172 22.23 15.90 8.11
N HIS A 173 23.34 15.64 8.82
CA HIS A 173 23.72 14.27 9.18
C HIS A 173 22.77 13.69 10.24
N PHE A 174 22.39 14.49 11.22
CA PHE A 174 21.37 14.11 12.20
C PHE A 174 20.02 13.84 11.52
N ILE A 175 19.57 14.75 10.62
CA ILE A 175 18.30 14.58 9.90
C ILE A 175 18.31 13.29 9.09
N LYS A 176 19.40 12.97 8.38
CA LYS A 176 19.54 11.71 7.64
C LYS A 176 19.49 10.49 8.56
N LEU A 177 20.13 10.57 9.73
CA LEU A 177 20.04 9.48 10.72
C LEU A 177 18.58 9.24 11.14
N VAL A 178 17.84 10.31 11.42
CA VAL A 178 16.40 10.22 11.68
C VAL A 178 15.67 9.59 10.49
N TYR A 179 16.01 9.95 9.25
CA TYR A 179 15.40 9.38 8.05
C TYR A 179 15.69 7.89 7.89
N VAL A 180 16.89 7.42 8.21
CA VAL A 180 17.22 5.99 8.25
C VAL A 180 16.36 5.26 9.29
N CYS A 181 16.19 5.84 10.49
CA CYS A 181 15.31 5.28 11.51
C CYS A 181 13.83 5.25 11.06
N LEU A 182 13.36 6.32 10.44
CA LEU A 182 11.99 6.39 9.89
C LEU A 182 11.76 5.36 8.77
N LEU A 183 12.77 5.13 7.92
CA LEU A 183 12.72 4.10 6.88
C LEU A 183 12.63 2.69 7.50
N CYS A 184 13.45 2.38 8.49
CA CYS A 184 13.38 1.11 9.22
C CYS A 184 12.00 0.94 9.90
N GLY A 185 11.46 2.01 10.48
CA GLY A 185 10.10 2.04 11.03
C GLY A 185 9.03 1.77 9.99
N ALA A 186 9.12 2.40 8.81
CA ALA A 186 8.19 2.16 7.70
C ALA A 186 8.20 0.69 7.25
N ILE A 187 9.38 0.10 7.08
CA ILE A 187 9.56 -1.32 6.74
C ILE A 187 8.91 -2.21 7.81
N TRP A 188 9.15 -1.90 9.09
CA TRP A 188 8.56 -2.63 10.21
C TRP A 188 7.04 -2.60 10.18
N PHE A 189 6.41 -1.42 10.00
CA PHE A 189 4.96 -1.30 9.98
C PHE A 189 4.34 -1.93 8.73
N GLN A 190 4.99 -1.88 7.57
CA GLN A 190 4.56 -2.64 6.40
C GLN A 190 4.63 -4.15 6.65
N TYR A 191 5.73 -4.65 7.23
CA TYR A 191 5.86 -6.04 7.62
C TYR A 191 4.74 -6.50 8.57
N LEU A 192 4.39 -5.68 9.59
CA LEU A 192 3.27 -5.95 10.48
C LEU A 192 1.91 -5.93 9.75
N SER A 193 1.77 -5.15 8.69
CA SER A 193 0.54 -5.07 7.90
C SER A 193 0.23 -6.37 7.16
N LEU A 194 1.25 -7.17 6.81
CA LEU A 194 1.08 -8.42 6.05
C LEU A 194 0.17 -9.43 6.73
N GLN A 195 0.15 -9.47 8.06
CA GLN A 195 -0.71 -10.37 8.82
C GLN A 195 -2.22 -10.05 8.70
N TYR A 196 -2.56 -8.78 8.45
CA TYR A 196 -3.94 -8.33 8.23
C TYR A 196 -4.37 -8.45 6.78
N LEU A 197 -3.42 -8.32 5.86
CA LEU A 197 -3.65 -8.49 4.43
C LEU A 197 -3.82 -9.97 4.05
N TRP A 198 -2.93 -10.85 4.54
CA TRP A 198 -2.92 -12.28 4.20
C TRP A 198 -2.71 -13.17 5.43
N PRO A 199 -3.69 -13.28 6.35
CA PRO A 199 -3.54 -13.96 7.66
C PRO A 199 -2.97 -15.38 7.57
N GLU A 200 -3.34 -16.15 6.54
CA GLU A 200 -2.96 -17.55 6.39
C GLU A 200 -1.51 -17.75 5.93
N ASN A 201 -1.04 -16.87 5.04
CA ASN A 201 0.25 -17.02 4.38
C ASN A 201 1.26 -15.92 4.73
N TYR A 202 0.91 -14.98 5.65
CA TYR A 202 1.74 -13.80 5.95
C TYR A 202 3.18 -14.16 6.31
N LYS A 203 3.42 -15.29 6.98
CA LYS A 203 4.76 -15.72 7.39
C LYS A 203 5.68 -16.00 6.19
N LYS A 204 5.16 -16.63 5.13
CA LYS A 204 5.91 -16.93 3.92
C LYS A 204 6.01 -15.69 3.01
N ILE A 205 4.93 -14.94 2.90
CA ILE A 205 4.88 -13.67 2.17
C ILE A 205 5.86 -12.67 2.77
N SER A 206 5.97 -12.61 4.10
CA SER A 206 6.94 -11.71 4.75
C SER A 206 8.40 -12.08 4.46
N CYS A 207 8.74 -13.36 4.26
CA CYS A 207 10.07 -13.73 3.80
C CYS A 207 10.36 -13.16 2.39
N CYS A 208 9.43 -13.30 1.44
CA CYS A 208 9.58 -12.72 0.11
C CYS A 208 9.66 -11.17 0.17
N TYR A 209 8.82 -10.54 0.98
CA TYR A 209 8.83 -9.09 1.20
C TYR A 209 10.18 -8.59 1.74
N LEU A 210 10.76 -9.26 2.73
CA LEU A 210 12.05 -8.87 3.33
C LEU A 210 13.21 -8.99 2.32
N VAL A 211 13.20 -10.01 1.47
CA VAL A 211 14.17 -10.15 0.37
C VAL A 211 14.03 -8.98 -0.61
N LEU A 212 12.80 -8.59 -0.99
CA LEU A 212 12.57 -7.43 -1.86
C LEU A 212 13.13 -6.13 -1.25
N ILE A 213 12.97 -5.93 0.06
CA ILE A 213 13.53 -4.78 0.78
C ILE A 213 15.06 -4.75 0.68
N CYS A 214 15.73 -5.89 0.94
CA CYS A 214 17.18 -5.96 0.88
C CYS A 214 17.74 -5.64 -0.53
N CYS A 215 16.97 -5.94 -1.57
CA CYS A 215 17.36 -5.69 -2.96
C CYS A 215 17.01 -4.29 -3.48
N ASN A 216 16.24 -3.48 -2.71
CA ASN A 216 15.80 -2.15 -3.13
C ASN A 216 16.84 -1.07 -2.78
N LEU A 217 17.89 -0.93 -3.59
CA LEU A 217 18.94 0.05 -3.37
C LEU A 217 18.45 1.50 -3.45
N PRO A 218 17.59 1.91 -4.41
CA PRO A 218 17.05 3.26 -4.46
C PRO A 218 16.39 3.70 -3.16
N MET A 219 15.62 2.80 -2.52
CA MET A 219 14.95 3.09 -1.25
C MET A 219 15.97 3.49 -0.16
N ILE A 220 17.10 2.79 -0.09
CA ILE A 220 18.15 3.09 0.90
C ILE A 220 18.83 4.42 0.54
N MET A 221 19.08 4.71 -0.73
CA MET A 221 19.64 6.00 -1.16
C MET A 221 18.74 7.18 -0.77
N TYR A 222 17.42 7.03 -0.88
CA TYR A 222 16.47 8.08 -0.45
C TYR A 222 16.56 8.43 1.03
N SER A 223 17.10 7.58 1.89
CA SER A 223 17.36 7.95 3.30
C SER A 223 18.37 9.10 3.45
N SER A 224 19.18 9.37 2.41
CA SER A 224 20.11 10.51 2.36
C SER A 224 19.51 11.76 1.70
N PHE A 225 18.31 11.69 1.16
CA PHE A 225 17.60 12.83 0.57
C PHE A 225 16.75 13.55 1.62
N VAL A 226 17.23 14.71 2.06
CA VAL A 226 16.58 15.52 3.12
C VAL A 226 15.37 16.24 2.54
N TYR A 227 14.32 15.48 2.21
CA TYR A 227 13.07 15.99 1.67
C TYR A 227 11.88 15.17 2.18
N GLY A 228 10.68 15.35 1.62
CA GLY A 228 9.44 14.79 2.17
C GLY A 228 9.20 13.30 1.93
N GLU A 229 9.98 12.60 1.07
CA GLU A 229 9.71 11.23 0.63
C GLU A 229 9.69 10.22 1.79
N ILE A 230 10.79 10.12 2.53
CA ILE A 230 10.93 9.14 3.61
C ILE A 230 10.02 9.44 4.81
N PRO A 231 9.97 10.66 5.37
CA PRO A 231 9.13 10.91 6.53
C PRO A 231 7.64 10.79 6.21
N SER A 232 7.20 11.23 5.02
CA SER A 232 5.81 11.07 4.59
C SER A 232 5.43 9.60 4.39
N PHE A 233 6.34 8.79 3.78
CA PHE A 233 6.13 7.36 3.61
C PHE A 233 6.10 6.61 4.94
N ALA A 234 6.93 6.99 5.91
CA ALA A 234 6.92 6.41 7.25
C ALA A 234 5.59 6.67 7.95
N ALA A 235 5.11 7.92 7.93
CA ALA A 235 3.80 8.28 8.47
C ALA A 235 2.66 7.52 7.76
N LEU A 236 2.69 7.44 6.42
CA LEU A 236 1.71 6.67 5.64
C LEU A 236 1.70 5.19 6.04
N SER A 237 2.87 4.58 6.23
CA SER A 237 3.00 3.16 6.62
C SER A 237 2.40 2.88 8.00
N VAL A 238 2.63 3.76 8.98
CA VAL A 238 2.01 3.68 10.32
C VAL A 238 0.49 3.84 10.22
N GLY A 239 0.02 4.86 9.50
CA GLY A 239 -1.41 5.14 9.33
C GLY A 239 -2.15 3.98 8.65
N CYS A 240 -1.58 3.40 7.59
CA CYS A 240 -2.12 2.23 6.91
C CYS A 240 -2.11 0.97 7.81
N TYR A 241 -1.05 0.74 8.57
CA TYR A 241 -1.00 -0.36 9.54
C TYR A 241 -2.13 -0.28 10.56
N LEU A 242 -2.34 0.90 11.16
CA LEU A 242 -3.41 1.13 12.13
C LEU A 242 -4.79 0.94 11.50
N LEU A 243 -4.99 1.42 10.27
CA LEU A 243 -6.21 1.19 9.49
C LEU A 243 -6.47 -0.30 9.26
N LEU A 244 -5.47 -1.03 8.76
CA LEU A 244 -5.58 -2.46 8.50
C LEU A 244 -5.83 -3.27 9.77
N ARG A 245 -5.22 -2.88 10.89
CA ARG A 245 -5.47 -3.44 12.20
C ARG A 245 -6.92 -3.21 12.64
N LEU A 246 -7.46 -2.01 12.42
CA LEU A 246 -8.86 -1.68 12.70
C LEU A 246 -9.82 -2.52 11.85
N LEU A 247 -9.61 -2.58 10.52
CA LEU A 247 -10.50 -3.27 9.59
C LEU A 247 -10.37 -4.80 9.65
N GLY A 248 -9.16 -5.31 9.89
CA GLY A 248 -8.85 -6.75 9.96
C GLY A 248 -9.15 -7.37 11.32
N GLY A 249 -9.05 -6.61 12.40
CA GLY A 249 -9.32 -7.08 13.78
C GLY A 249 -10.81 -7.20 14.14
N VAL A 250 -11.71 -6.56 13.37
CA VAL A 250 -13.17 -6.60 13.58
C VAL A 250 -13.80 -7.61 12.63
N SER A 251 -13.66 -8.91 12.92
CA SER A 251 -14.37 -9.97 12.17
C SER A 251 -15.76 -10.18 12.78
N PRO A 252 -16.86 -10.15 12.00
CA PRO A 252 -18.19 -10.49 12.52
C PRO A 252 -18.23 -11.98 12.87
N GLY A 253 -18.29 -12.32 14.15
CA GLY A 253 -18.49 -13.69 14.64
C GLY A 253 -17.21 -14.49 14.99
N GLY A 254 -16.04 -13.88 14.97
CA GLY A 254 -14.81 -14.51 15.44
C GLY A 254 -14.41 -14.05 16.83
N SER A 255 -14.31 -14.97 17.77
CA SER A 255 -13.66 -14.77 19.06
C SER A 255 -12.31 -14.08 18.84
N TYR A 256 -12.10 -12.96 19.50
CA TYR A 256 -10.83 -12.24 19.54
C TYR A 256 -9.77 -13.21 20.11
N ARG A 257 -8.89 -13.71 19.24
CA ARG A 257 -7.71 -14.43 19.69
C ARG A 257 -6.76 -13.41 20.29
N ASP A 258 -6.76 -13.36 21.61
CA ASP A 258 -5.70 -12.68 22.35
C ASP A 258 -4.36 -13.25 21.86
N ASN A 259 -3.52 -12.37 21.31
CA ASN A 259 -2.11 -12.65 21.12
C ASN A 259 -1.45 -12.65 22.50
N VAL A 260 -1.57 -13.76 23.22
CA VAL A 260 -0.67 -14.09 24.30
C VAL A 260 0.71 -14.23 23.68
N SER A 261 1.66 -13.46 24.18
CA SER A 261 3.07 -13.57 23.88
C SER A 261 3.50 -15.03 23.91
N PRO A 262 4.27 -15.53 22.94
CA PRO A 262 4.84 -16.87 23.05
C PRO A 262 6.07 -16.79 23.95
N GLY A 263 5.84 -16.93 25.25
CA GLY A 263 6.84 -17.32 26.20
C GLY A 263 6.60 -18.78 26.55
N ASP A 264 7.60 -19.60 26.28
CA ASP A 264 7.88 -20.92 26.80
C ASP A 264 6.70 -21.89 27.04
N SER A 265 6.63 -22.91 26.20
CA SER A 265 6.11 -24.21 26.59
C SER A 265 6.99 -25.30 26.00
N SER A 266 7.86 -25.84 26.86
CA SER A 266 8.41 -27.18 26.74
C SER A 266 7.29 -28.21 26.91
N PRO A 267 7.34 -29.36 26.19
CA PRO A 267 6.39 -30.44 26.39
C PRO A 267 6.91 -31.36 27.48
N ASP A 268 6.34 -31.30 28.67
CA ASP A 268 6.42 -32.41 29.60
C ASP A 268 5.01 -32.85 29.99
N SER A 269 4.68 -34.01 29.52
CA SER A 269 3.49 -34.78 29.83
C SER A 269 3.68 -35.46 31.15
N SER A 270 2.83 -35.20 32.12
CA SER A 270 2.35 -36.06 33.18
C SER A 270 2.12 -35.30 34.49
N TYR A 271 0.96 -34.70 34.63
CA TYR A 271 0.28 -34.65 35.92
C TYR A 271 -1.20 -34.30 35.68
N ARG A 272 -2.04 -35.31 35.55
CA ARG A 272 -3.46 -35.20 35.81
C ARG A 272 -3.63 -35.26 37.31
N ASP A 273 -4.22 -34.20 37.90
CA ASP A 273 -5.23 -34.39 38.93
C ASP A 273 -5.81 -33.03 39.36
N ASN A 274 -7.12 -32.93 39.32
CA ASN A 274 -8.03 -32.21 40.17
C ASN A 274 -7.66 -30.78 40.62
N VAL A 275 -7.93 -29.77 39.77
CA VAL A 275 -8.21 -28.42 40.27
C VAL A 275 -9.63 -28.02 39.85
N SER A 276 -10.42 -27.74 40.86
CA SER A 276 -11.81 -27.28 40.86
C SER A 276 -12.01 -26.13 39.84
N ARG A 277 -13.03 -26.27 39.00
CA ARG A 277 -13.40 -25.38 37.87
C ARG A 277 -14.01 -24.03 38.30
N ASN A 278 -13.79 -23.55 39.54
CA ASN A 278 -14.56 -22.44 40.10
C ASN A 278 -13.80 -21.11 40.31
N ASP A 279 -12.53 -20.96 39.95
CA ASP A 279 -11.78 -19.71 40.25
C ASP A 279 -11.12 -19.04 39.01
N ALA A 280 -11.65 -19.19 37.81
CA ALA A 280 -11.30 -18.29 36.73
C ALA A 280 -12.11 -16.99 36.91
N PRO A 281 -11.48 -15.80 37.05
CA PRO A 281 -12.23 -14.56 37.13
C PRO A 281 -13.04 -14.40 35.86
N SER A 282 -14.35 -14.47 35.96
CA SER A 282 -15.28 -14.19 34.88
C SER A 282 -15.09 -12.72 34.50
N VAL A 283 -14.30 -12.47 33.41
CA VAL A 283 -14.27 -11.16 32.79
C VAL A 283 -15.68 -10.89 32.28
N THR A 284 -16.40 -10.11 33.03
CA THR A 284 -17.81 -9.80 32.74
C THR A 284 -17.87 -9.07 31.38
N ALA A 285 -18.90 -9.34 30.61
CA ALA A 285 -19.15 -8.66 29.32
C ALA A 285 -19.14 -7.11 29.48
N TYR A 286 -19.31 -6.61 30.70
CA TYR A 286 -19.27 -5.20 31.06
C TYR A 286 -17.87 -4.58 30.99
N ASP A 287 -16.78 -5.33 31.24
CA ASP A 287 -15.39 -4.83 31.15
C ASP A 287 -14.81 -4.97 29.72
N TYR A 288 -15.40 -5.83 28.89
CA TYR A 288 -14.93 -6.10 27.54
C TYR A 288 -15.27 -4.97 26.55
N VAL A 289 -16.50 -4.41 26.65
CA VAL A 289 -16.98 -3.35 25.74
C VAL A 289 -16.18 -2.05 25.86
N PRO A 290 -15.84 -1.53 27.05
CA PRO A 290 -15.02 -0.32 27.17
C PRO A 290 -13.60 -0.48 26.63
N ARG A 291 -12.96 -1.63 26.85
CA ARG A 291 -11.59 -1.92 26.34
C ARG A 291 -11.57 -2.00 24.83
N MET A 292 -12.52 -2.69 24.22
CA MET A 292 -12.66 -2.80 22.76
C MET A 292 -12.95 -1.43 22.12
N LEU A 293 -13.86 -0.64 22.70
CA LEU A 293 -14.17 0.70 22.20
C LEU A 293 -12.95 1.62 22.29
N ARG A 294 -12.24 1.60 23.41
CA ARG A 294 -11.01 2.37 23.62
C ARG A 294 -9.93 1.99 22.59
N GLN A 295 -9.76 0.71 22.33
CA GLN A 295 -8.80 0.24 21.31
C GLN A 295 -9.18 0.70 19.90
N ILE A 296 -10.47 0.63 19.52
CA ILE A 296 -10.99 1.11 18.24
C ILE A 296 -10.76 2.62 18.09
N LEU A 297 -11.05 3.39 19.14
CA LEU A 297 -10.84 4.85 19.14
C LEU A 297 -9.35 5.19 19.00
N PHE A 298 -8.46 4.52 19.75
CA PHE A 298 -7.02 4.77 19.66
C PHE A 298 -6.43 4.42 18.28
N THR A 299 -6.79 3.26 17.71
CA THR A 299 -6.30 2.86 16.40
C THR A 299 -6.88 3.73 15.28
N GLY A 300 -8.16 4.10 15.37
CA GLY A 300 -8.81 5.00 14.41
C GLY A 300 -8.21 6.40 14.44
N PHE A 301 -8.09 7.00 15.63
CA PHE A 301 -7.46 8.32 15.81
C PHE A 301 -6.00 8.31 15.35
N GLY A 302 -5.22 7.31 15.78
CA GLY A 302 -3.82 7.17 15.34
C GLY A 302 -3.69 7.04 13.84
N SER A 303 -4.59 6.28 13.18
CA SER A 303 -4.61 6.18 11.72
C SER A 303 -4.86 7.54 11.05
N ILE A 304 -5.88 8.31 11.50
CA ILE A 304 -6.16 9.66 10.99
C ILE A 304 -4.94 10.56 11.19
N LEU A 305 -4.36 10.58 12.39
CA LEU A 305 -3.21 11.41 12.72
C LEU A 305 -2.03 11.16 11.77
N PHE A 306 -1.62 9.90 11.61
CA PHE A 306 -0.46 9.57 10.79
C PHE A 306 -0.73 9.71 9.29
N LEU A 307 -1.95 9.43 8.80
CA LEU A 307 -2.33 9.70 7.42
C LEU A 307 -2.35 11.21 7.13
N THR A 308 -2.88 12.02 8.03
CA THR A 308 -2.84 13.49 7.93
C THR A 308 -1.40 14.02 7.98
N LEU A 309 -0.56 13.49 8.87
CA LEU A 309 0.86 13.82 8.94
C LEU A 309 1.59 13.49 7.63
N SER A 310 1.25 12.37 6.97
CA SER A 310 1.85 12.05 5.67
C SER A 310 1.55 13.10 4.61
N VAL A 311 0.34 13.68 4.60
CA VAL A 311 -0.04 14.77 3.69
C VAL A 311 0.66 16.08 4.06
N MET A 312 0.78 16.39 5.35
CA MET A 312 1.53 17.55 5.83
C MET A 312 2.98 17.53 5.37
N LEU A 313 3.63 16.37 5.44
CA LEU A 313 5.03 16.19 5.05
C LEU A 313 5.24 16.17 3.53
N ARG A 314 4.23 15.74 2.77
CA ARG A 314 4.27 15.70 1.32
C ARG A 314 2.85 15.68 0.73
N LYS A 315 2.48 16.76 0.03
CA LYS A 315 1.12 16.92 -0.54
C LYS A 315 0.70 15.75 -1.43
N ASN A 316 1.63 15.11 -2.16
CA ASN A 316 1.34 13.94 -3.01
C ASN A 316 0.80 12.74 -2.23
N SER A 317 1.02 12.67 -0.91
CA SER A 317 0.41 11.64 -0.05
C SER A 317 -1.12 11.75 0.04
N LEU A 318 -1.70 12.84 -0.49
CA LEU A 318 -3.16 12.94 -0.62
C LEU A 318 -3.73 11.83 -1.53
N ILE A 319 -2.98 11.38 -2.54
CA ILE A 319 -3.43 10.31 -3.45
C ILE A 319 -3.64 8.97 -2.69
N PRO A 320 -2.67 8.43 -1.94
CA PRO A 320 -2.94 7.25 -1.12
C PRO A 320 -3.98 7.50 0.00
N VAL A 321 -4.11 8.73 0.52
CA VAL A 321 -5.18 9.06 1.47
C VAL A 321 -6.56 9.00 0.80
N ILE A 322 -6.70 9.46 -0.44
CA ILE A 322 -7.94 9.29 -1.24
C ILE A 322 -8.26 7.80 -1.43
N ALA A 323 -7.26 6.96 -1.68
CA ALA A 323 -7.47 5.51 -1.75
C ALA A 323 -7.99 4.93 -0.42
N VAL A 324 -7.47 5.41 0.71
CA VAL A 324 -7.98 5.05 2.05
C VAL A 324 -9.43 5.51 2.24
N LEU A 325 -9.76 6.74 1.83
CA LEU A 325 -11.14 7.27 1.90
C LEU A 325 -12.11 6.40 1.08
N LEU A 326 -11.74 6.03 -0.13
CA LEU A 326 -12.54 5.11 -0.96
C LEU A 326 -12.73 3.76 -0.26
N VAL A 327 -11.67 3.18 0.31
CA VAL A 327 -11.76 1.93 1.06
C VAL A 327 -12.70 2.06 2.26
N LEU A 328 -12.62 3.14 3.05
CA LEU A 328 -13.50 3.38 4.19
C LEU A 328 -14.98 3.48 3.76
N LEU A 329 -15.26 4.20 2.67
CA LEU A 329 -16.62 4.33 2.12
C LEU A 329 -17.17 2.98 1.65
N PHE A 330 -16.40 2.22 0.87
CA PHE A 330 -16.83 0.91 0.40
C PHE A 330 -16.97 -0.12 1.53
N GLU A 331 -16.07 -0.10 2.54
CA GLU A 331 -16.20 -0.97 3.71
C GLU A 331 -17.42 -0.60 4.58
N ALA A 332 -17.82 0.67 4.62
CA ALA A 332 -19.09 1.08 5.23
C ALA A 332 -20.31 0.53 4.48
N LEU A 333 -20.24 0.39 3.16
CA LEU A 333 -21.31 -0.20 2.32
C LEU A 333 -21.31 -1.73 2.33
N ARG A 334 -20.28 -2.37 2.90
CA ARG A 334 -20.12 -3.82 2.88
C ARG A 334 -21.31 -4.53 3.55
N PRO A 335 -21.87 -5.60 2.91
CA PRO A 335 -22.96 -6.40 3.47
C PRO A 335 -22.58 -7.04 4.81
N GLY A 336 -23.54 -7.12 5.74
CA GLY A 336 -23.33 -7.73 7.06
C GLY A 336 -22.65 -6.83 8.11
N ARG A 337 -22.23 -5.61 7.76
CA ARG A 337 -21.75 -4.63 8.73
C ARG A 337 -22.92 -4.07 9.55
N ASN A 338 -22.72 -3.97 10.86
CA ASN A 338 -23.69 -3.39 11.76
C ASN A 338 -23.72 -1.85 11.62
N GLY A 339 -24.87 -1.21 11.93
CA GLY A 339 -25.06 0.23 11.73
C GLY A 339 -24.08 1.11 12.49
N LYS A 340 -23.69 0.74 13.71
CA LYS A 340 -22.69 1.47 14.51
C LYS A 340 -21.32 1.45 13.87
N MET A 341 -20.92 0.31 13.30
CA MET A 341 -19.65 0.20 12.58
C MET A 341 -19.65 0.99 11.27
N ARG A 342 -20.76 0.99 10.52
CA ARG A 342 -20.92 1.82 9.32
C ARG A 342 -20.75 3.30 9.65
N LEU A 343 -21.47 3.77 10.66
CA LEU A 343 -21.38 5.15 11.11
C LEU A 343 -19.95 5.51 11.54
N GLY A 344 -19.27 4.64 12.30
CA GLY A 344 -17.88 4.85 12.72
C GLY A 344 -16.92 5.00 11.55
N LEU A 345 -17.05 4.16 10.50
CA LEU A 345 -16.22 4.26 9.29
C LEU A 345 -16.49 5.54 8.49
N LEU A 346 -17.76 5.97 8.40
CA LEU A 346 -18.13 7.23 7.75
C LEU A 346 -17.60 8.45 8.52
N ILE A 347 -17.73 8.47 9.85
CA ILE A 347 -17.14 9.53 10.69
C ILE A 347 -15.61 9.56 10.48
N MET A 348 -14.95 8.41 10.51
CA MET A 348 -13.51 8.32 10.26
C MET A 348 -13.15 8.88 8.90
N ALA A 349 -13.91 8.57 7.83
CA ALA A 349 -13.68 9.08 6.50
C ALA A 349 -13.84 10.61 6.45
N VAL A 350 -14.89 11.17 7.06
CA VAL A 350 -15.09 12.61 7.14
C VAL A 350 -13.96 13.29 7.93
N CYS A 351 -13.60 12.77 9.10
CA CYS A 351 -12.50 13.32 9.91
C CYS A 351 -11.17 13.30 9.12
N LEU A 352 -10.86 12.18 8.45
CA LEU A 352 -9.64 12.06 7.64
C LEU A 352 -9.65 13.05 6.47
N ALA A 353 -10.77 13.19 5.75
CA ALA A 353 -10.89 14.14 4.65
C ALA A 353 -10.68 15.59 5.14
N VAL A 354 -11.39 15.98 6.20
CA VAL A 354 -11.28 17.34 6.77
C VAL A 354 -9.86 17.63 7.25
N THR A 355 -9.26 16.74 8.04
CA THR A 355 -7.90 16.96 8.57
C THR A 355 -6.86 17.00 7.48
N SER A 356 -6.95 16.12 6.46
CA SER A 356 -5.99 16.08 5.35
C SER A 356 -6.03 17.32 4.46
N VAL A 357 -7.22 17.92 4.25
CA VAL A 357 -7.35 19.15 3.48
C VAL A 357 -6.92 20.36 4.31
N SER A 358 -7.18 20.37 5.62
CA SER A 358 -6.97 21.52 6.50
C SER A 358 -5.55 21.62 7.05
N VAL A 359 -4.77 20.54 7.09
CA VAL A 359 -3.47 20.53 7.81
C VAL A 359 -2.48 21.55 7.26
N LEU A 360 -2.33 21.65 5.94
CA LEU A 360 -1.42 22.63 5.33
C LEU A 360 -1.88 24.07 5.50
N PRO A 361 -3.14 24.45 5.19
CA PRO A 361 -3.64 25.79 5.47
C PRO A 361 -3.56 26.22 6.94
N LEU A 362 -3.82 25.29 7.86
CA LEU A 362 -3.68 25.58 9.30
C LEU A 362 -2.24 25.81 9.70
N THR A 363 -1.32 24.97 9.20
CA THR A 363 0.12 25.15 9.43
C THR A 363 0.58 26.49 8.88
N GLN A 364 0.19 26.86 7.64
CA GLN A 364 0.50 28.13 7.02
C GLN A 364 0.02 29.31 7.89
N LYS A 365 -1.23 29.31 8.34
CA LYS A 365 -1.78 30.38 9.20
C LYS A 365 -1.03 30.54 10.51
N ILE A 366 -0.50 29.44 11.10
CA ILE A 366 0.30 29.51 12.33
C ILE A 366 1.61 30.29 12.07
N TYR A 367 2.28 30.01 10.95
CA TYR A 367 3.54 30.70 10.59
C TYR A 367 3.28 32.15 10.19
N GLU A 368 2.25 32.42 9.37
CA GLU A 368 1.83 33.77 8.98
C GLU A 368 1.52 34.66 10.20
N LYS A 369 0.77 34.11 11.17
CA LYS A 369 0.47 34.84 12.42
C LYS A 369 1.75 35.16 13.21
N LYS A 370 2.73 34.25 13.25
CA LYS A 370 4.00 34.47 13.96
C LYS A 370 4.90 35.45 13.21
N ALA A 371 4.90 35.44 11.89
CA ALA A 371 5.68 36.31 11.05
C ALA A 371 5.08 37.74 10.96
N GLY A 372 3.79 37.90 11.21
CA GLY A 372 3.06 39.16 10.94
C GLY A 372 2.87 39.43 9.45
N ASN A 373 3.04 38.44 8.59
CA ASN A 373 2.98 38.57 7.12
C ASN A 373 2.25 37.36 6.53
N THR A 374 1.88 37.38 5.26
CA THR A 374 1.14 36.33 4.56
C THR A 374 1.96 35.72 3.44
N LEU A 375 1.71 34.44 3.12
CA LEU A 375 2.20 33.80 1.89
C LEU A 375 1.20 34.01 0.75
N SER A 376 1.71 34.06 -0.47
CA SER A 376 0.87 33.99 -1.68
C SER A 376 0.22 32.61 -1.81
N SER A 377 -0.74 32.48 -2.75
CA SER A 377 -1.35 31.17 -3.07
C SER A 377 -0.38 30.21 -3.78
N GLY A 378 0.75 30.72 -4.26
CA GLY A 378 1.80 29.99 -4.95
C GLY A 378 1.47 29.58 -6.38
N VAL A 379 2.38 28.85 -6.98
CA VAL A 379 2.26 28.32 -8.33
C VAL A 379 1.01 27.44 -8.44
N THR A 380 0.22 27.66 -9.48
CA THR A 380 -1.11 27.06 -9.64
C THR A 380 -1.05 25.60 -10.05
N ALA A 381 -2.09 24.85 -9.70
CA ALA A 381 -2.26 23.48 -10.17
C ALA A 381 -2.40 23.39 -11.70
N MET A 382 -3.01 24.42 -12.31
CA MET A 382 -3.18 24.50 -13.77
C MET A 382 -1.85 24.62 -14.50
N SER A 383 -0.86 25.34 -13.93
CA SER A 383 0.48 25.45 -14.52
C SER A 383 1.22 24.11 -14.54
N TYR A 384 1.08 23.30 -13.49
CA TYR A 384 1.63 21.94 -13.48
C TYR A 384 0.93 21.00 -14.47
N LEU A 385 -0.38 21.18 -14.66
CA LEU A 385 -1.15 20.42 -15.64
C LEU A 385 -0.70 20.79 -17.07
N ALA A 386 -0.60 22.09 -17.37
CA ALA A 386 -0.11 22.59 -18.66
C ALA A 386 1.32 22.08 -18.95
N MET A 387 2.24 22.21 -17.98
CA MET A 387 3.61 21.72 -18.07
C MET A 387 3.67 20.20 -18.33
N GLY A 388 2.80 19.45 -17.67
CA GLY A 388 2.70 17.98 -17.84
C GLY A 388 2.23 17.54 -19.24
N MET A 389 1.71 18.45 -20.06
CA MET A 389 1.28 18.23 -21.44
C MET A 389 2.25 18.80 -22.48
N GLN A 390 3.37 19.38 -22.05
CA GLN A 390 4.39 19.99 -22.92
C GLN A 390 5.62 19.11 -23.05
N GLU A 391 6.39 19.32 -24.10
CA GLU A 391 7.72 18.78 -24.24
C GLU A 391 8.72 19.58 -23.41
N ALA A 392 9.73 18.89 -22.93
CA ALA A 392 10.85 19.48 -22.22
C ALA A 392 12.16 18.88 -22.74
N SER A 393 13.28 19.58 -22.52
CA SER A 393 14.62 19.03 -22.80
C SER A 393 14.91 17.74 -22.05
N ARG A 394 14.26 17.52 -20.92
CA ARG A 394 14.38 16.29 -20.10
C ARG A 394 13.54 15.12 -20.62
N GLY A 395 12.40 15.40 -21.25
CA GLY A 395 11.47 14.41 -21.79
C GLY A 395 10.03 14.93 -21.83
N CYS A 396 9.13 14.12 -22.39
CA CYS A 396 7.71 14.47 -22.51
C CYS A 396 7.05 14.68 -21.14
N GLY A 397 6.47 15.86 -20.92
CA GLY A 397 5.77 16.25 -19.69
C GLY A 397 6.67 16.46 -18.47
N TRP A 398 7.99 16.47 -18.62
CA TRP A 398 8.94 16.77 -17.55
C TRP A 398 9.01 18.26 -17.28
N TYR A 399 9.62 18.62 -16.13
CA TYR A 399 9.84 20.00 -15.73
C TYR A 399 10.55 20.80 -16.82
N ASN A 400 9.96 21.93 -17.26
CA ASN A 400 10.49 22.86 -18.27
C ASN A 400 10.49 24.33 -17.82
N GLY A 401 10.14 24.61 -16.55
CA GLY A 401 10.07 25.96 -16.01
C GLY A 401 8.71 26.65 -16.17
N PHE A 402 7.83 26.16 -17.06
CA PHE A 402 6.55 26.79 -17.40
C PHE A 402 5.72 27.23 -16.18
N ASN A 403 5.73 26.45 -15.13
CA ASN A 403 4.97 26.73 -13.91
C ASN A 403 5.47 27.99 -13.17
N ILE A 404 6.78 28.19 -13.11
CA ILE A 404 7.41 29.37 -12.49
C ILE A 404 7.26 30.57 -13.45
N ASP A 405 7.67 30.40 -14.71
CA ASP A 405 7.65 31.46 -15.72
C ASP A 405 6.24 32.06 -15.91
N THR A 406 5.21 31.21 -15.89
CA THR A 406 3.81 31.68 -15.98
C THR A 406 3.41 32.47 -14.73
N TYR A 407 3.83 32.04 -13.54
CA TYR A 407 3.50 32.70 -12.29
C TYR A 407 4.20 34.05 -12.17
N ASP A 408 5.47 34.13 -12.59
CA ASP A 408 6.25 35.37 -12.63
C ASP A 408 5.71 36.34 -13.68
N THR A 409 5.38 35.86 -14.88
CA THR A 409 4.76 36.65 -15.95
C THR A 409 3.42 37.23 -15.52
N ALA A 410 2.66 36.49 -14.70
CA ALA A 410 1.41 36.97 -14.10
C ALA A 410 1.62 37.95 -12.92
N GLY A 411 2.86 38.36 -12.61
CA GLY A 411 3.17 39.19 -11.44
C GLY A 411 2.80 38.52 -10.11
N MET A 412 2.90 37.21 -10.03
CA MET A 412 2.48 36.38 -8.90
C MET A 412 0.97 36.40 -8.60
N ASP A 413 0.17 36.87 -9.59
CA ASP A 413 -1.29 36.75 -9.53
C ASP A 413 -1.74 35.33 -9.95
N THR A 414 -2.26 34.61 -8.97
CA THR A 414 -2.72 33.22 -9.17
C THR A 414 -3.90 33.12 -10.15
N ALA A 415 -4.79 34.14 -10.21
CA ALA A 415 -5.92 34.12 -11.11
C ALA A 415 -5.47 34.31 -12.58
N LEU A 416 -4.57 35.27 -12.83
CA LEU A 416 -3.99 35.49 -14.15
C LEU A 416 -3.12 34.32 -14.59
N ALA A 417 -2.29 33.73 -13.68
CA ALA A 417 -1.51 32.53 -13.96
C ALA A 417 -2.39 31.34 -14.34
N ASN A 418 -3.57 31.19 -13.73
CA ASN A 418 -4.54 30.16 -14.09
C ASN A 418 -5.11 30.36 -15.49
N GLU A 419 -5.40 31.62 -15.88
CA GLU A 419 -5.92 31.94 -17.20
C GLU A 419 -4.89 31.63 -18.30
N ILE A 420 -3.63 32.09 -18.12
CA ILE A 420 -2.53 31.77 -19.04
C ILE A 420 -2.34 30.27 -19.17
N SER A 421 -2.33 29.54 -18.05
CA SER A 421 -2.17 28.10 -18.04
C SER A 421 -3.33 27.35 -18.73
N ARG A 422 -4.57 27.88 -18.59
CA ARG A 422 -5.74 27.29 -19.26
C ARG A 422 -5.63 27.44 -20.78
N LEU A 423 -5.22 28.61 -21.26
CA LEU A 423 -4.98 28.79 -22.70
C LEU A 423 -3.94 27.83 -23.25
N ALA A 424 -2.84 27.63 -22.53
CA ALA A 424 -1.82 26.65 -22.91
C ALA A 424 -2.36 25.22 -22.92
N ILE A 425 -3.24 24.84 -21.98
CA ILE A 425 -3.90 23.53 -21.96
C ILE A 425 -4.83 23.38 -23.16
N ASP A 426 -5.66 24.38 -23.45
CA ASP A 426 -6.61 24.33 -24.56
C ASP A 426 -5.87 24.17 -25.91
N GLU A 427 -4.76 24.91 -26.11
CA GLU A 427 -3.88 24.78 -27.27
C GLU A 427 -3.30 23.35 -27.38
N ARG A 428 -2.77 22.81 -26.28
CA ARG A 428 -2.20 21.44 -26.29
C ARG A 428 -3.26 20.38 -26.54
N LEU A 429 -4.47 20.52 -25.99
CA LEU A 429 -5.56 19.59 -26.25
C LEU A 429 -5.99 19.63 -27.72
N ALA A 430 -6.10 20.81 -28.33
CA ALA A 430 -6.39 20.94 -29.75
C ALA A 430 -5.33 20.22 -30.59
N TYR A 431 -4.05 20.48 -30.31
CA TYR A 431 -2.93 19.86 -31.01
C TYR A 431 -2.96 18.32 -30.86
N PHE A 432 -3.24 17.80 -29.68
CA PHE A 432 -3.34 16.37 -29.43
C PHE A 432 -4.50 15.73 -30.20
N LEU A 433 -5.64 16.40 -30.33
CA LEU A 433 -6.76 15.90 -31.12
C LEU A 433 -6.49 15.89 -32.62
N GLU A 434 -5.76 16.88 -33.11
CA GLU A 434 -5.37 16.97 -34.53
C GLU A 434 -4.26 15.99 -34.90
N HIS A 435 -3.42 15.58 -33.93
CA HIS A 435 -2.25 14.74 -34.14
C HIS A 435 -2.27 13.47 -33.27
N PRO A 436 -3.20 12.51 -33.47
CA PRO A 436 -3.39 11.37 -32.56
C PRO A 436 -2.17 10.42 -32.50
N GLY A 437 -1.40 10.31 -33.58
CA GLY A 437 -0.15 9.52 -33.59
C GLY A 437 0.91 10.11 -32.67
N TYR A 438 1.13 11.42 -32.76
CA TYR A 438 2.00 12.17 -31.87
C TYR A 438 1.53 12.06 -30.41
N THR A 439 0.23 12.17 -30.17
CA THR A 439 -0.36 12.06 -28.83
C THR A 439 -0.07 10.72 -28.19
N ALA A 440 -0.24 9.63 -28.93
CA ALA A 440 0.08 8.28 -28.45
C ALA A 440 1.56 8.15 -28.10
N ASP A 441 2.45 8.67 -28.96
CA ASP A 441 3.90 8.64 -28.76
C ASP A 441 4.31 9.49 -27.54
N PHE A 442 3.77 10.71 -27.42
CA PHE A 442 4.02 11.59 -26.28
C PHE A 442 3.68 10.92 -24.94
N TYR A 443 2.47 10.36 -24.82
CA TYR A 443 2.06 9.72 -23.57
C TYR A 443 2.80 8.39 -23.33
N LEU A 444 3.16 7.63 -24.37
CA LEU A 444 4.00 6.44 -24.23
C LEU A 444 5.37 6.82 -23.64
N HIS A 445 6.07 7.79 -24.24
CA HIS A 445 7.36 8.26 -23.76
C HIS A 445 7.26 8.85 -22.33
N LYS A 446 6.22 9.63 -22.08
CA LYS A 446 5.94 10.19 -20.75
C LYS A 446 5.79 9.10 -19.69
N HIS A 447 4.99 8.07 -19.96
CA HIS A 447 4.77 6.99 -19.00
C HIS A 447 6.01 6.11 -18.83
N LEU A 448 6.70 5.77 -19.91
CA LEU A 448 7.95 4.99 -19.83
C LEU A 448 9.00 5.74 -19.03
N SER A 449 9.17 7.06 -19.27
CA SER A 449 10.15 7.89 -18.55
C SER A 449 9.92 7.96 -17.02
N GLN A 450 8.69 7.75 -16.57
CA GLN A 450 8.35 7.74 -15.14
C GLN A 450 8.37 6.35 -14.52
N TRP A 451 7.75 5.37 -15.21
CA TRP A 451 7.42 4.07 -14.63
C TRP A 451 8.41 2.95 -15.01
N ALA A 452 9.29 3.17 -16.00
CA ALA A 452 10.35 2.24 -16.38
C ALA A 452 11.76 2.69 -15.92
N ASP A 453 11.84 3.70 -15.03
CA ASP A 453 13.08 4.07 -14.33
C ASP A 453 13.15 3.34 -12.98
N GLY A 454 13.84 2.22 -12.94
CA GLY A 454 14.06 1.43 -11.73
C GLY A 454 14.90 2.16 -10.66
N THR A 455 15.63 3.22 -11.05
CA THR A 455 16.42 4.03 -10.11
C THR A 455 15.56 5.05 -9.36
N TYR A 456 14.37 5.35 -9.86
CA TYR A 456 13.47 6.39 -9.31
C TYR A 456 14.16 7.73 -9.11
N ALA A 457 15.08 8.11 -10.00
CA ALA A 457 15.91 9.32 -9.88
C ALA A 457 16.71 9.44 -8.55
N SER A 458 17.00 8.33 -7.87
CA SER A 458 17.66 8.34 -6.56
C SER A 458 19.07 8.94 -6.60
N ARG A 459 19.83 8.73 -7.71
CA ARG A 459 21.15 9.34 -7.89
C ARG A 459 21.04 10.87 -8.04
N GLN A 460 20.09 11.34 -8.84
CA GLN A 460 19.83 12.77 -9.07
C GLN A 460 19.38 13.44 -7.77
N ALA A 461 18.43 12.82 -7.04
CA ALA A 461 17.94 13.34 -5.77
C ALA A 461 19.04 13.49 -4.71
N THR A 462 20.10 12.69 -4.79
CA THR A 462 21.20 12.68 -3.83
C THR A 462 22.53 13.11 -4.47
N LEU A 463 22.51 13.91 -5.54
CA LEU A 463 23.69 14.26 -6.33
C LEU A 463 24.68 15.18 -5.60
N ALA A 464 24.18 16.23 -4.94
CA ALA A 464 25.04 17.22 -4.29
C ALA A 464 25.79 16.67 -3.09
N THR A 465 27.06 17.08 -2.92
CA THR A 465 27.92 16.58 -1.84
C THR A 465 28.73 17.71 -1.20
N TYR A 466 29.14 17.47 0.05
CA TYR A 466 30.12 18.30 0.76
C TYR A 466 31.47 17.58 0.81
N GLY A 467 32.50 18.20 0.21
CA GLY A 467 33.85 17.67 0.17
C GLY A 467 34.03 16.43 -0.72
N GLY A 468 33.09 16.17 -1.62
CA GLY A 468 33.12 15.03 -2.57
C GLY A 468 32.79 13.67 -1.93
N ARG A 469 32.41 12.69 -2.77
CA ARG A 469 32.13 11.31 -2.35
C ARG A 469 33.40 10.51 -2.14
N SER A 470 33.31 9.42 -1.38
CA SER A 470 34.38 8.40 -1.37
C SER A 470 34.49 7.74 -2.78
N ALA A 471 35.69 7.18 -3.07
CA ALA A 471 35.95 6.58 -4.38
C ALA A 471 34.89 5.55 -4.81
N PHE A 472 34.47 4.65 -3.91
CA PHE A 472 33.45 3.66 -4.21
C PHE A 472 32.09 4.31 -4.61
N PHE A 473 31.60 5.28 -3.85
CA PHE A 473 30.34 5.93 -4.18
C PHE A 473 30.44 6.82 -5.43
N LYS A 474 31.63 7.37 -5.75
CA LYS A 474 31.86 8.06 -7.00
C LYS A 474 31.67 7.12 -8.19
N GLU A 475 32.20 5.89 -8.11
CA GLU A 475 31.99 4.86 -9.15
C GLU A 475 30.52 4.46 -9.32
N VAL A 476 29.74 4.38 -8.24
CA VAL A 476 28.29 4.06 -8.30
C VAL A 476 27.49 5.21 -8.92
N TYR A 477 27.86 6.45 -8.65
CA TYR A 477 27.09 7.61 -9.16
C TYR A 477 27.44 7.96 -10.60
N GLU A 478 28.73 7.98 -10.96
CA GLU A 478 29.23 8.59 -12.21
C GLU A 478 30.26 7.70 -12.94
N GLY A 479 30.77 6.66 -12.29
CA GLY A 479 31.84 5.81 -12.81
C GLY A 479 31.38 4.48 -13.36
N SER A 480 32.29 3.51 -13.37
CA SER A 480 32.12 2.19 -13.98
C SER A 480 30.98 1.34 -13.37
N LEU A 481 30.63 1.55 -12.08
CA LEU A 481 29.56 0.83 -11.42
C LEU A 481 28.16 1.43 -11.67
N SER A 482 28.09 2.62 -12.30
CA SER A 482 26.83 3.31 -12.59
C SER A 482 25.89 2.48 -13.47
N GLY A 483 26.40 1.87 -14.53
CA GLY A 483 25.61 0.98 -15.40
C GLY A 483 25.06 -0.23 -14.63
N GLY A 484 25.90 -0.90 -13.83
CA GLY A 484 25.48 -2.03 -13.01
C GLY A 484 24.40 -1.67 -11.97
N TYR A 485 24.47 -0.44 -11.42
CA TYR A 485 23.43 0.07 -10.52
C TYR A 485 22.08 0.23 -11.26
N ILE A 486 22.09 0.80 -12.50
CA ILE A 486 20.88 0.98 -13.30
C ILE A 486 20.26 -0.39 -13.64
N GLU A 487 21.07 -1.33 -14.14
CA GLU A 487 20.62 -2.70 -14.48
C GLU A 487 20.02 -3.41 -13.27
N TRP A 488 20.68 -3.37 -12.12
CA TRP A 488 20.14 -3.94 -10.88
C TRP A 488 18.78 -3.35 -10.50
N CYS A 489 18.63 -2.02 -10.58
CA CYS A 489 17.39 -1.34 -10.27
C CYS A 489 16.27 -1.70 -11.26
N ASN A 490 16.58 -1.83 -12.55
CA ASN A 490 15.63 -2.27 -13.56
C ASN A 490 15.19 -3.74 -13.34
N ALA A 491 16.15 -4.65 -13.09
CA ALA A 491 15.86 -6.03 -12.76
C ALA A 491 14.93 -6.14 -11.53
N TRP A 492 15.22 -5.36 -10.47
CA TRP A 492 14.37 -5.29 -9.29
C TRP A 492 12.97 -4.77 -9.61
N GLN A 493 12.85 -3.73 -10.45
CA GLN A 493 11.56 -3.17 -10.88
C GLN A 493 10.75 -4.17 -11.71
N ASN A 494 11.40 -4.94 -12.59
CA ASN A 494 10.78 -6.04 -13.34
C ASN A 494 10.20 -7.11 -12.40
N VAL A 495 10.94 -7.49 -11.36
CA VAL A 495 10.45 -8.40 -10.31
C VAL A 495 9.25 -7.82 -9.58
N LEU A 496 9.29 -6.53 -9.24
CA LEU A 496 8.20 -5.83 -8.56
C LEU A 496 6.90 -5.91 -9.39
N TYR A 497 6.96 -5.52 -10.66
CA TYR A 497 5.78 -5.47 -11.51
C TYR A 497 5.27 -6.85 -11.89
N LEU A 498 6.16 -7.81 -12.19
CA LEU A 498 5.78 -9.20 -12.43
C LEU A 498 5.11 -9.82 -11.19
N GLY A 499 5.66 -9.59 -10.01
CA GLY A 499 5.08 -10.08 -8.78
C GLY A 499 3.67 -9.53 -8.53
N VAL A 500 3.45 -8.24 -8.77
CA VAL A 500 2.12 -7.62 -8.69
C VAL A 500 1.16 -8.21 -9.73
N LEU A 501 1.61 -8.41 -10.96
CA LEU A 501 0.83 -9.04 -12.03
C LEU A 501 0.38 -10.46 -11.64
N VAL A 502 1.30 -11.26 -11.13
CA VAL A 502 1.01 -12.63 -10.65
C VAL A 502 0.02 -12.63 -9.48
N PHE A 503 0.14 -11.65 -8.58
CA PHE A 503 -0.84 -11.43 -7.50
C PHE A 503 -2.24 -11.13 -8.06
N CYS A 504 -2.36 -10.21 -9.02
CA CYS A 504 -3.65 -9.85 -9.63
C CYS A 504 -4.30 -11.04 -10.34
N ILE A 505 -3.54 -11.79 -11.15
CA ILE A 505 -4.03 -13.01 -11.83
C ILE A 505 -4.46 -14.06 -10.79
N GLY A 506 -3.66 -14.22 -9.72
CA GLY A 506 -3.95 -15.16 -8.64
C GLY A 506 -5.24 -14.86 -7.90
N SER A 507 -5.45 -13.59 -7.61
CA SER A 507 -6.65 -13.10 -6.91
C SER A 507 -7.90 -13.28 -7.75
N LEU A 508 -7.84 -12.99 -9.06
CA LEU A 508 -8.96 -13.22 -9.99
C LEU A 508 -9.33 -14.70 -10.11
N LYS A 509 -8.33 -15.59 -10.25
CA LYS A 509 -8.56 -17.03 -10.32
C LYS A 509 -9.22 -17.55 -9.04
N LYS A 510 -8.70 -17.20 -7.86
CA LYS A 510 -9.28 -17.62 -6.56
C LYS A 510 -10.75 -17.18 -6.43
N ARG A 511 -11.10 -15.98 -6.91
CA ARG A 511 -12.49 -15.50 -6.90
C ARG A 511 -13.40 -16.25 -7.86
N ARG A 512 -12.92 -16.61 -9.06
CA ARG A 512 -13.69 -17.41 -10.03
C ARG A 512 -14.01 -18.80 -9.45
N GLU A 513 -13.04 -19.45 -8.85
CA GLU A 513 -13.17 -20.75 -8.19
C GLU A 513 -14.16 -20.69 -7.02
N SER A 514 -14.07 -19.66 -6.17
CA SER A 514 -15.01 -19.45 -5.05
C SER A 514 -16.45 -19.23 -5.50
N ARG A 515 -16.67 -18.53 -6.64
CA ARG A 515 -18.01 -18.35 -7.21
C ARG A 515 -18.57 -19.64 -7.80
N ALA A 516 -17.75 -20.42 -8.50
CA ALA A 516 -18.15 -21.70 -9.07
C ALA A 516 -18.56 -22.69 -7.97
N ALA A 517 -17.79 -22.78 -6.89
CA ALA A 517 -18.11 -23.61 -5.73
C ALA A 517 -19.43 -23.19 -5.04
N GLY A 518 -19.66 -21.87 -4.88
CA GLY A 518 -20.91 -21.36 -4.29
C GLY A 518 -22.14 -21.61 -5.16
N HIS A 519 -21.99 -21.68 -6.49
CA HIS A 519 -23.08 -22.06 -7.40
C HIS A 519 -23.39 -23.56 -7.36
N MET A 520 -22.39 -24.42 -7.13
CA MET A 520 -22.58 -25.87 -6.97
C MET A 520 -23.29 -26.19 -5.65
N ASP A 521 -22.88 -25.57 -4.53
CA ASP A 521 -23.54 -25.72 -3.23
C ASP A 521 -25.02 -25.25 -3.28
N GLY A 522 -25.34 -24.16 -3.98
CA GLY A 522 -26.71 -23.67 -4.16
C GLY A 522 -27.57 -24.65 -4.96
N ARG A 523 -27.07 -25.22 -6.06
CA ARG A 523 -27.80 -26.21 -6.85
C ARG A 523 -27.99 -27.54 -6.11
N THR A 524 -27.04 -27.92 -5.25
CA THR A 524 -27.15 -29.12 -4.42
C THR A 524 -28.15 -28.91 -3.28
N ALA A 525 -28.15 -27.72 -2.66
CA ALA A 525 -29.16 -27.34 -1.66
C ALA A 525 -30.57 -27.26 -2.26
N ASP A 526 -30.75 -26.65 -3.46
CA ASP A 526 -32.05 -26.62 -4.16
C ASP A 526 -32.51 -28.02 -4.59
N ARG A 527 -31.61 -28.92 -4.97
CA ARG A 527 -31.94 -30.32 -5.23
C ARG A 527 -32.38 -31.06 -3.97
N ILE A 528 -31.72 -30.85 -2.85
CA ILE A 528 -32.04 -31.49 -1.56
C ILE A 528 -33.40 -30.94 -1.06
N VAL A 529 -33.63 -29.63 -1.12
CA VAL A 529 -34.93 -29.02 -0.77
C VAL A 529 -36.04 -29.47 -1.73
N GLY A 530 -35.76 -29.55 -3.04
CA GLY A 530 -36.71 -30.05 -4.03
C GLY A 530 -37.02 -31.55 -3.87
N HIS A 531 -36.07 -32.37 -3.40
CA HIS A 531 -36.28 -33.79 -3.06
C HIS A 531 -37.07 -33.95 -1.75
N THR A 532 -36.78 -33.14 -0.73
CA THR A 532 -37.48 -33.20 0.55
C THR A 532 -38.89 -32.71 0.45
N THR A 533 -39.18 -31.65 -0.35
CA THR A 533 -40.57 -31.19 -0.62
C THR A 533 -41.35 -32.15 -1.48
N ARG A 534 -40.74 -32.89 -2.41
CA ARG A 534 -41.45 -33.98 -3.14
C ARG A 534 -41.74 -35.17 -2.26
N HIS A 535 -40.79 -35.63 -1.44
CA HIS A 535 -41.01 -36.74 -0.49
C HIS A 535 -42.08 -36.43 0.55
N THR A 536 -42.16 -35.19 1.05
CA THR A 536 -43.22 -34.77 1.99
C THR A 536 -44.59 -34.62 1.27
N ALA A 537 -44.61 -34.18 0.00
CA ALA A 537 -45.85 -34.13 -0.78
C ALA A 537 -46.37 -35.53 -1.17
N ASP A 538 -45.45 -36.45 -1.55
CA ASP A 538 -45.81 -37.86 -1.83
C ASP A 538 -46.24 -38.61 -0.57
N GLN A 539 -45.62 -38.38 0.61
CA GLN A 539 -46.08 -38.94 1.89
C GLN A 539 -47.40 -38.37 2.39
N MET A 540 -47.73 -37.10 2.10
CA MET A 540 -49.03 -36.52 2.37
C MET A 540 -50.13 -37.04 1.41
N ALA A 541 -49.80 -37.33 0.16
CA ALA A 541 -50.71 -37.93 -0.81
C ALA A 541 -51.02 -39.38 -0.42
N ASP A 542 -50.01 -40.18 -0.01
CA ASP A 542 -50.21 -41.57 0.45
C ASP A 542 -50.97 -41.65 1.77
N GLN A 543 -50.84 -40.65 2.68
CA GLN A 543 -51.66 -40.57 3.91
C GLN A 543 -53.11 -40.16 3.65
N LEU A 544 -53.39 -39.36 2.63
CA LEU A 544 -54.77 -38.99 2.24
C LEU A 544 -55.52 -40.16 1.55
N ASP A 545 -54.81 -41.04 0.85
CA ASP A 545 -55.39 -42.30 0.29
C ASP A 545 -55.58 -43.40 1.33
N ALA A 546 -54.77 -43.40 2.42
CA ALA A 546 -54.92 -44.39 3.51
C ALA A 546 -56.03 -44.04 4.49
N ASP A 547 -56.38 -42.77 4.67
CA ASP A 547 -57.53 -42.33 5.52
C ASP A 547 -58.91 -42.56 4.90
N GLN A 548 -58.98 -42.89 3.61
CA GLN A 548 -60.28 -43.25 2.96
C GLN A 548 -60.61 -44.76 2.96
N LEU A 549 -59.73 -45.63 3.49
CA LEU A 549 -59.90 -47.07 3.44
C LEU A 549 -59.66 -47.79 4.76
N GLY A 550 -60.17 -47.30 5.91
CA GLY A 550 -59.93 -48.04 7.12
C GLY A 550 -60.69 -47.63 8.35
N ALA A 551 -62.02 -47.64 8.26
CA ALA A 551 -62.84 -47.86 9.44
C ALA A 551 -63.04 -49.39 9.56
N ASP A 552 -62.42 -50.06 10.49
CA ASP A 552 -62.80 -51.14 11.34
C ASP A 552 -61.67 -52.06 11.76
N ARG A 553 -61.65 -52.26 13.08
CA ARG A 553 -61.20 -53.38 13.88
C ARG A 553 -59.99 -53.19 14.84
N HIS A 554 -60.43 -53.25 16.05
CA HIS A 554 -59.85 -53.64 17.33
C HIS A 554 -58.63 -54.62 17.30
N GLY A 555 -57.71 -54.40 18.27
CA GLY A 555 -57.20 -55.52 19.02
C GLY A 555 -55.72 -55.51 19.38
N ALA A 556 -55.45 -55.13 20.59
CA ALA A 556 -54.56 -55.79 21.56
C ALA A 556 -53.09 -56.19 21.24
N ASP A 557 -52.27 -55.69 22.13
CA ASP A 557 -51.20 -56.37 22.90
C ASP A 557 -49.78 -56.62 22.34
N ARG A 558 -48.87 -56.10 23.18
CA ARG A 558 -47.62 -56.70 23.69
C ARG A 558 -46.25 -56.48 22.99
N HIS A 559 -45.41 -55.81 23.82
CA HIS A 559 -44.03 -56.15 24.20
C HIS A 559 -42.99 -56.55 23.16
N GLY A 560 -41.81 -55.88 23.29
CA GLY A 560 -40.51 -56.44 22.89
C GLY A 560 -39.45 -55.38 22.62
N THR A 561 -38.74 -55.05 23.65
CA THR A 561 -37.30 -54.77 23.82
C THR A 561 -36.39 -55.18 22.65
N ASP A 562 -35.49 -54.39 22.19
CA ASP A 562 -34.03 -54.37 22.37
C ASP A 562 -33.27 -53.66 21.26
N ARG A 563 -32.52 -52.68 21.67
CA ARG A 563 -31.07 -52.40 21.47
C ARG A 563 -30.39 -52.79 20.15
N HIS A 564 -29.66 -51.80 19.75
CA HIS A 564 -28.34 -51.70 19.08
C HIS A 564 -28.33 -51.09 17.68
N GLY A 565 -27.50 -50.06 17.59
CA GLY A 565 -26.99 -49.60 16.30
C GLY A 565 -26.87 -48.10 16.11
N THR A 566 -26.24 -47.42 17.03
CA THR A 566 -25.74 -46.07 16.77
C THR A 566 -24.24 -46.12 16.92
N ASP A 567 -23.53 -45.98 15.82
CA ASP A 567 -22.22 -45.36 15.73
C ASP A 567 -21.74 -45.44 14.29
N ARG A 568 -21.91 -44.37 13.56
CA ARG A 568 -21.12 -43.99 12.36
C ARG A 568 -21.71 -42.76 11.65
N LEU A 569 -21.63 -41.59 12.28
CA LEU A 569 -21.78 -40.27 11.61
C LEU A 569 -21.01 -39.20 12.40
N GLY A 570 -19.71 -39.44 12.59
CA GLY A 570 -18.84 -38.55 13.37
C GLY A 570 -17.56 -38.10 12.65
N ALA A 571 -17.41 -38.34 11.34
CA ALA A 571 -16.12 -38.13 10.69
C ALA A 571 -16.04 -37.01 9.67
N ASP A 572 -17.13 -36.31 9.27
CA ASP A 572 -17.07 -35.34 8.17
C ASP A 572 -17.34 -33.89 8.53
N ARG A 573 -17.43 -33.52 9.83
CA ARG A 573 -17.60 -32.10 10.22
C ARG A 573 -16.30 -31.28 10.27
N HIS A 574 -15.12 -31.88 10.19
CA HIS A 574 -13.85 -31.15 10.20
C HIS A 574 -13.35 -30.65 8.83
N GLY A 575 -13.97 -31.06 7.73
CA GLY A 575 -13.63 -30.61 6.37
C GLY A 575 -14.33 -29.32 5.95
N ALA A 576 -15.57 -29.11 6.41
CA ALA A 576 -16.41 -27.99 5.96
C ALA A 576 -15.99 -26.64 6.56
N ASP A 577 -15.45 -26.61 7.78
CA ASP A 577 -15.07 -25.35 8.45
C ASP A 577 -13.77 -24.74 7.92
N ARG A 578 -12.86 -25.53 7.34
CA ARG A 578 -11.62 -25.02 6.71
C ARG A 578 -11.89 -24.30 5.38
N HIS A 579 -12.89 -24.72 4.61
CA HIS A 579 -13.26 -24.05 3.35
C HIS A 579 -14.07 -22.75 3.56
N GLY A 580 -14.73 -22.56 4.69
CA GLY A 580 -15.46 -21.34 5.04
C GLY A 580 -14.57 -20.15 5.37
N ALA A 581 -13.44 -20.39 6.06
CA ALA A 581 -12.49 -19.33 6.45
C ALA A 581 -11.71 -18.77 5.24
N ASP A 582 -11.40 -19.61 4.24
CA ASP A 582 -10.70 -19.23 3.01
C ASP A 582 -11.53 -18.30 2.09
N ARG A 583 -12.87 -18.40 2.15
CA ARG A 583 -13.78 -17.60 1.33
C ARG A 583 -13.79 -16.11 1.70
N HIS A 584 -13.40 -15.73 2.92
CA HIS A 584 -13.55 -14.36 3.43
C HIS A 584 -12.37 -13.41 3.12
N GLY A 585 -11.18 -13.91 2.77
CA GLY A 585 -9.99 -13.07 2.54
C GLY A 585 -9.99 -12.33 1.20
N ALA A 586 -10.39 -13.01 0.11
CA ALA A 586 -10.33 -12.45 -1.25
C ALA A 586 -11.41 -11.41 -1.59
N ASP A 587 -12.44 -11.28 -0.75
CA ASP A 587 -13.60 -10.38 -0.97
C ASP A 587 -13.52 -9.08 -0.13
N ARG A 588 -12.34 -8.73 0.40
CA ARG A 588 -12.17 -7.54 1.24
C ARG A 588 -11.44 -6.45 0.46
N LEU A 589 -12.14 -5.32 0.19
CA LEU A 589 -11.57 -4.21 -0.59
C LEU A 589 -10.34 -3.58 0.06
N TYR A 590 -10.27 -3.54 1.39
CA TYR A 590 -9.13 -2.96 2.10
C TYR A 590 -7.80 -3.67 1.80
N VAL A 591 -7.84 -4.94 1.34
CA VAL A 591 -6.65 -5.67 0.90
C VAL A 591 -6.01 -5.01 -0.33
N TYR A 592 -6.76 -4.23 -1.10
CA TYR A 592 -6.32 -3.59 -2.34
C TYR A 592 -5.97 -2.10 -2.18
N VAL A 593 -5.92 -1.55 -0.95
CA VAL A 593 -5.71 -0.12 -0.70
C VAL A 593 -4.45 0.43 -1.37
N GLY A 594 -3.34 -0.30 -1.31
CA GLY A 594 -2.09 0.11 -1.97
C GLY A 594 -2.19 0.09 -3.50
N LEU A 595 -2.89 -0.88 -4.09
CA LEU A 595 -3.13 -0.95 -5.53
C LEU A 595 -4.06 0.18 -6.01
N ILE A 596 -5.08 0.54 -5.22
CA ILE A 596 -5.95 1.69 -5.52
C ILE A 596 -5.14 2.98 -5.48
N ALA A 597 -4.22 3.13 -4.52
CA ALA A 597 -3.33 4.28 -4.45
C ALA A 597 -2.41 4.38 -5.68
N VAL A 598 -1.84 3.26 -6.13
CA VAL A 598 -0.98 3.22 -7.33
C VAL A 598 -1.78 3.54 -8.59
N LEU A 599 -3.00 2.99 -8.72
CA LEU A 599 -3.90 3.31 -9.83
C LEU A 599 -4.24 4.81 -9.86
N GLY A 600 -4.57 5.41 -8.70
CA GLY A 600 -4.79 6.84 -8.56
C GLY A 600 -3.56 7.66 -8.93
N GLY A 601 -2.36 7.22 -8.51
CA GLY A 601 -1.09 7.84 -8.87
C GLY A 601 -0.81 7.78 -10.37
N PHE A 602 -1.04 6.65 -11.01
CA PHE A 602 -0.89 6.50 -12.46
C PHE A 602 -1.80 7.48 -13.21
N LEU A 603 -3.09 7.53 -12.86
CA LEU A 603 -4.04 8.45 -13.47
C LEU A 603 -3.68 9.92 -13.24
N PHE A 604 -3.24 10.27 -12.03
CA PHE A 604 -2.80 11.63 -11.69
C PHE A 604 -1.59 12.05 -12.54
N HIS A 605 -0.55 11.22 -12.60
CA HIS A 605 0.68 11.52 -13.33
C HIS A 605 0.55 11.40 -14.85
N THR A 606 -0.56 10.91 -15.39
CA THR A 606 -0.87 11.00 -16.82
C THR A 606 -0.94 12.45 -17.26
N PHE A 607 -1.53 13.31 -16.44
CA PHE A 607 -1.73 14.73 -16.78
C PHE A 607 -0.75 15.68 -16.08
N TRP A 608 -0.26 15.31 -14.90
CA TRP A 608 0.65 16.12 -14.10
C TRP A 608 2.09 16.06 -14.62
N GLU A 609 2.97 16.96 -14.15
CA GLU A 609 4.41 16.91 -14.38
C GLU A 609 4.97 15.49 -14.22
N ALA A 610 5.79 15.06 -15.18
CA ALA A 610 6.49 13.78 -15.16
C ALA A 610 7.77 13.86 -14.34
N ASN A 611 7.98 12.88 -13.45
CA ASN A 611 9.26 12.64 -12.79
C ASN A 611 9.23 11.24 -12.14
N SER A 612 10.25 10.43 -12.39
CA SER A 612 10.35 9.08 -11.81
C SER A 612 10.47 9.10 -10.28
N ARG A 613 10.98 10.17 -9.69
CA ARG A 613 10.99 10.41 -8.24
C ARG A 613 9.60 10.31 -7.62
N TYR A 614 8.57 10.77 -8.32
CA TYR A 614 7.19 10.71 -7.80
C TYR A 614 6.67 9.29 -7.69
N ILE A 615 7.19 8.36 -8.52
CA ILE A 615 6.77 6.97 -8.56
C ILE A 615 7.37 6.16 -7.41
N PHE A 616 8.44 6.64 -6.79
CA PHE A 616 9.12 5.98 -5.68
C PHE A 616 8.17 5.53 -4.56
N SER A 617 7.30 6.41 -4.06
CA SER A 617 6.35 6.07 -2.98
C SER A 617 5.34 5.00 -3.40
N TYR A 618 4.93 4.98 -4.68
CA TYR A 618 4.03 3.95 -5.20
C TYR A 618 4.72 2.59 -5.32
N SER A 619 6.00 2.56 -5.72
CA SER A 619 6.77 1.31 -5.77
C SER A 619 6.85 0.65 -4.40
N LEU A 620 7.03 1.45 -3.34
CA LEU A 620 7.05 0.95 -1.97
C LEU A 620 5.69 0.39 -1.51
N LEU A 621 4.57 0.95 -1.99
CA LEU A 621 3.23 0.44 -1.74
C LEU A 621 2.94 -0.87 -2.49
N LEU A 622 3.64 -1.14 -3.60
CA LEU A 622 3.51 -2.38 -4.38
C LEU A 622 4.26 -3.57 -3.76
N MET A 623 5.31 -3.35 -2.95
CA MET A 623 6.16 -4.42 -2.43
C MET A 623 5.41 -5.52 -1.65
N PRO A 624 4.43 -5.23 -0.77
CA PRO A 624 3.62 -6.26 -0.12
C PRO A 624 2.90 -7.18 -1.12
N TYR A 625 2.35 -6.60 -2.20
CA TYR A 625 1.62 -7.35 -3.24
C TYR A 625 2.56 -8.16 -4.11
N CYS A 626 3.74 -7.63 -4.43
CA CYS A 626 4.80 -8.38 -5.09
C CYS A 626 5.21 -9.59 -4.26
N GLY A 627 5.47 -9.44 -2.97
CA GLY A 627 5.79 -10.55 -2.08
C GLY A 627 4.72 -11.63 -2.06
N ALA A 628 3.43 -11.25 -2.07
CA ALA A 628 2.30 -12.17 -2.17
C ALA A 628 2.23 -12.87 -3.53
N GLY A 629 2.49 -12.14 -4.62
CA GLY A 629 2.51 -12.67 -5.97
C GLY A 629 3.66 -13.67 -6.22
N VAL A 630 4.86 -13.31 -5.79
CA VAL A 630 6.04 -14.19 -5.85
C VAL A 630 5.78 -15.52 -5.10
N TYR A 631 5.28 -15.43 -3.87
CA TYR A 631 4.91 -16.63 -3.11
C TYR A 631 3.87 -17.48 -3.85
N THR A 632 2.81 -16.85 -4.38
CA THR A 632 1.74 -17.52 -5.13
C THR A 632 2.28 -18.17 -6.41
N GLY A 633 3.14 -17.50 -7.15
CA GLY A 633 3.78 -17.99 -8.38
C GLY A 633 4.63 -19.24 -8.11
N ILE A 634 5.49 -19.19 -7.09
CA ILE A 634 6.33 -20.34 -6.70
C ILE A 634 5.48 -21.54 -6.29
N CYS A 635 4.42 -21.33 -5.54
CA CYS A 635 3.50 -22.42 -5.17
C CYS A 635 2.86 -23.09 -6.39
N ARG A 636 2.40 -22.28 -7.38
CA ARG A 636 1.78 -22.81 -8.60
C ARG A 636 2.74 -23.59 -9.47
N ILE A 637 3.97 -23.10 -9.65
CA ILE A 637 5.01 -23.82 -10.40
C ILE A 637 5.28 -25.17 -9.74
N ARG A 638 5.47 -25.20 -8.42
CA ARG A 638 5.70 -26.43 -7.67
C ARG A 638 4.55 -27.43 -7.82
N ASP A 639 3.30 -26.96 -7.70
CA ASP A 639 2.11 -27.83 -7.75
C ASP A 639 1.88 -28.34 -9.18
N GLY A 640 2.15 -27.51 -10.22
CA GLY A 640 2.11 -27.91 -11.63
C GLY A 640 3.20 -28.94 -12.00
N VAL A 641 4.40 -28.82 -11.42
CA VAL A 641 5.46 -29.84 -11.58
C VAL A 641 5.03 -31.16 -10.94
N ARG A 642 4.50 -31.12 -9.71
CA ARG A 642 4.03 -32.34 -9.02
C ARG A 642 2.92 -33.06 -9.79
N SER A 643 1.94 -32.33 -10.34
CA SER A 643 0.84 -32.94 -11.12
C SER A 643 1.25 -33.57 -12.44
N ARG A 644 2.46 -33.27 -12.96
CA ARG A 644 3.02 -33.90 -14.17
C ARG A 644 3.83 -35.17 -13.88
N PHE A 645 4.25 -35.37 -12.62
CA PHE A 645 5.04 -36.54 -12.20
C PHE A 645 4.22 -37.54 -11.35
N HIS A 646 2.95 -37.29 -11.18
CA HIS A 646 1.93 -38.23 -10.67
C HIS A 646 0.86 -38.47 -11.74
#